data_90b6798e749e2ffbacf2d0fa042759ed
#
_entry.id   90b6798e749e2ffbacf2d0fa042759ed
#
_cell.length_a   1.000
_cell.length_b   1.000
_cell.length_c   1.000
_cell.angle_alpha   90.00
_cell.angle_beta   90.00
_cell.angle_gamma   90.00
#
_symmetry.space_group_name_H-M   'P 1'
#
loop_
_entity.id
_entity.type
_entity.pdbx_description
1 polymer ?
#
loop_
_entity_poly.entity_id
_entity_poly.type
_entity_poly.pdbx_seq_one_letter_code
_entity_poly.pdbx_strand_id
1 'polypeptide(L)'
;MSHKTPNSLVGMLKSGRLDIIGAVGGLLAALLMLPLQLLASQVYIQTLPLVLGVASILYLLASRTDSASTIATLTPQAARLLPSLSVVGMAALVGLATFQGGRTLLYYDIAAMTGMMVMAQVFFTDDGEFSPALILTQVVLLGLVVRFTALMTSPGYIGIDVWTHMSNWTAAIYQTQSLQPIADMKYFASPLYHLLVAGAALLFDIGIREALFLSLAIAMPISVLFVYSTTKLLVGVRWAVFASTAYALIGHVVEWGIHLIPTSLGLVFFLAILYSLTRVLHLDYKLRDFVLVVFFSVAVILTHQISAFIMLVFTGAGLLAQFALSFGLFNPRMSSALDFSPQDTVNLSGLIAFDLGLITFMWSLTPYQGGTFLATIFSYLENTISSSAGFLALAGPDGSTGSAAAGPQHGTTLMQEVVKYLDVAGFLLLLLFTIVGSMYILRRENASHATFTGVVATVAMLVFVFGFPLFGIRTFVPGRWFAFLAAPMAVIAALGVAFLVKNLTPRTAVVLLLLFTVAFPTVTALASHGTLDSPPLADTQTRYSYTDAELAATGTIADIQPDNEEAPLHTDHPYQTVFDRREGQPVKAMTVTNGTASTANETIVHRTYQQKGAAYVRDTAGFAYQPSVSQQQACSGTRDVTYSNGDVTMCTTVGSDGGS
;
A
#
# COMPACT_ATOMS: atom_id res chain seq x y z
N MET A 1 -4.71 -10.60 -48.22
CA MET A 1 -6.15 -10.27 -48.11
C MET A 1 -6.34 -9.44 -46.84
N SER A 2 -6.55 -8.14 -47.00
CA SER A 2 -6.81 -7.23 -45.89
C SER A 2 -8.21 -7.50 -45.34
N HIS A 3 -8.31 -8.18 -44.21
CA HIS A 3 -9.56 -8.26 -43.46
C HIS A 3 -9.84 -6.88 -42.85
N LYS A 4 -10.70 -6.10 -43.49
CA LYS A 4 -11.30 -4.90 -42.87
C LYS A 4 -12.00 -5.37 -41.61
N THR A 5 -11.44 -5.01 -40.46
CA THR A 5 -12.11 -5.19 -39.16
C THR A 5 -13.44 -4.43 -39.18
N PRO A 6 -14.54 -5.04 -38.76
CA PRO A 6 -15.83 -4.39 -38.76
C PRO A 6 -15.81 -3.22 -37.75
N ASN A 7 -15.95 -2.00 -38.24
CA ASN A 7 -15.94 -0.77 -37.42
C ASN A 7 -17.20 -0.58 -36.53
N SER A 8 -18.16 -1.51 -36.57
CA SER A 8 -19.35 -1.46 -35.73
C SER A 8 -19.17 -2.33 -34.49
N LEU A 9 -19.66 -1.87 -33.33
CA LEU A 9 -19.63 -2.61 -32.06
C LEU A 9 -20.23 -4.03 -32.20
N VAL A 10 -21.36 -4.14 -32.93
CA VAL A 10 -22.02 -5.43 -33.21
C VAL A 10 -21.13 -6.36 -34.03
N GLY A 11 -20.39 -5.83 -34.98
CA GLY A 11 -19.43 -6.60 -35.77
C GLY A 11 -18.25 -7.10 -34.94
N MET A 12 -17.73 -6.29 -34.02
CA MET A 12 -16.66 -6.64 -33.09
C MET A 12 -17.11 -7.72 -32.07
N LEU A 13 -18.32 -7.62 -31.55
CA LEU A 13 -18.90 -8.65 -30.66
C LEU A 13 -19.10 -9.98 -31.40
N LYS A 14 -19.58 -9.95 -32.65
CA LYS A 14 -19.73 -11.14 -33.48
C LYS A 14 -18.40 -11.80 -33.86
N SER A 15 -17.31 -11.05 -33.86
CA SER A 15 -15.96 -11.60 -34.10
C SER A 15 -15.37 -12.40 -32.92
N GLY A 16 -16.05 -12.46 -31.78
CA GLY A 16 -15.58 -13.20 -30.58
C GLY A 16 -14.36 -12.57 -29.90
N ARG A 17 -14.12 -11.29 -30.07
CA ARG A 17 -12.98 -10.57 -29.46
C ARG A 17 -13.19 -10.42 -27.95
N LEU A 18 -12.36 -11.09 -27.15
CA LEU A 18 -12.44 -11.08 -25.68
C LEU A 18 -12.25 -9.69 -25.08
N ASP A 19 -11.42 -8.85 -25.68
CA ASP A 19 -11.20 -7.47 -25.26
C ASP A 19 -12.48 -6.62 -25.35
N ILE A 20 -13.23 -6.74 -26.42
CA ILE A 20 -14.51 -6.04 -26.61
C ILE A 20 -15.60 -6.62 -25.72
N ILE A 21 -15.65 -7.96 -25.61
CA ILE A 21 -16.58 -8.64 -24.69
C ILE A 21 -16.30 -8.19 -23.25
N GLY A 22 -15.04 -8.13 -22.85
CA GLY A 22 -14.62 -7.65 -21.53
C GLY A 22 -15.02 -6.18 -21.30
N ALA A 23 -14.81 -5.31 -22.28
CA ALA A 23 -15.15 -3.88 -22.17
C ALA A 23 -16.68 -3.65 -22.09
N VAL A 24 -17.47 -4.36 -22.91
CA VAL A 24 -18.93 -4.29 -22.88
C VAL A 24 -19.46 -4.92 -21.58
N GLY A 25 -18.92 -6.07 -21.18
CA GLY A 25 -19.24 -6.73 -19.92
C GLY A 25 -18.91 -5.84 -18.71
N GLY A 26 -17.74 -5.18 -18.73
CA GLY A 26 -17.35 -4.21 -17.71
C GLY A 26 -18.29 -3.01 -17.62
N LEU A 27 -18.73 -2.48 -18.76
CA LEU A 27 -19.70 -1.39 -18.79
C LEU A 27 -21.06 -1.84 -18.22
N LEU A 28 -21.53 -3.03 -18.59
CA LEU A 28 -22.76 -3.60 -18.04
C LEU A 28 -22.64 -3.87 -16.55
N ALA A 29 -21.52 -4.43 -16.10
CA ALA A 29 -21.25 -4.64 -14.68
C ALA A 29 -21.24 -3.32 -13.90
N ALA A 30 -20.60 -2.27 -14.45
CA ALA A 30 -20.61 -0.94 -13.85
C ALA A 30 -22.05 -0.41 -13.69
N LEU A 31 -22.88 -0.52 -14.71
CA LEU A 31 -24.30 -0.10 -14.65
C LEU A 31 -25.10 -0.91 -13.63
N LEU A 32 -24.87 -2.24 -13.55
CA LEU A 32 -25.54 -3.10 -12.58
C LEU A 32 -25.10 -2.83 -11.14
N MET A 33 -23.88 -2.33 -10.94
CA MET A 33 -23.34 -1.99 -9.62
C MET A 33 -23.79 -0.59 -9.14
N LEU A 34 -24.23 0.32 -10.02
CA LEU A 34 -24.68 1.66 -9.63
C LEU A 34 -25.79 1.67 -8.54
N PRO A 35 -26.82 0.80 -8.58
CA PRO A 35 -27.82 0.76 -7.51
C PRO A 35 -27.24 0.37 -6.14
N LEU A 36 -26.10 -0.36 -6.09
CA LEU A 36 -25.45 -0.72 -4.82
C LEU A 36 -24.96 0.52 -4.07
N GLN A 37 -24.69 1.62 -4.76
CA GLN A 37 -24.31 2.91 -4.14
C GLN A 37 -25.41 3.46 -3.21
N LEU A 38 -26.68 3.10 -3.45
CA LEU A 38 -27.81 3.49 -2.60
C LEU A 38 -27.92 2.62 -1.35
N LEU A 39 -27.29 1.44 -1.35
CA LEU A 39 -27.39 0.44 -0.28
C LEU A 39 -26.17 0.46 0.66
N ALA A 40 -25.04 1.00 0.23
CA ALA A 40 -23.81 0.99 1.00
C ALA A 40 -23.05 2.32 0.89
N SER A 41 -22.63 2.84 2.04
CA SER A 41 -21.84 4.10 2.16
C SER A 41 -20.35 3.91 1.97
N GLN A 42 -19.89 2.68 1.68
CA GLN A 42 -18.47 2.39 1.51
C GLN A 42 -17.91 3.05 0.24
N VAL A 43 -16.80 3.79 0.38
CA VAL A 43 -16.20 4.59 -0.70
C VAL A 43 -15.86 3.78 -1.96
N TYR A 44 -15.40 2.53 -1.81
CA TYR A 44 -15.10 1.68 -2.97
C TYR A 44 -16.35 1.21 -3.71
N ILE A 45 -17.46 0.92 -3.01
CA ILE A 45 -18.74 0.58 -3.65
C ILE A 45 -19.28 1.78 -4.45
N GLN A 46 -19.00 2.99 -3.97
CA GLN A 46 -19.41 4.22 -4.66
C GLN A 46 -18.53 4.56 -5.87
N THR A 47 -17.24 4.22 -5.84
CA THR A 47 -16.28 4.68 -6.84
C THR A 47 -15.88 3.63 -7.88
N LEU A 48 -15.79 2.35 -7.53
CA LEU A 48 -15.40 1.28 -8.46
C LEU A 48 -16.30 1.17 -9.70
N PRO A 49 -17.63 1.28 -9.61
CA PRO A 49 -18.50 1.24 -10.79
C PRO A 49 -18.20 2.38 -11.77
N LEU A 50 -17.90 3.58 -11.25
CA LEU A 50 -17.55 4.74 -12.08
C LEU A 50 -16.21 4.52 -12.81
N VAL A 51 -15.19 4.03 -12.09
CA VAL A 51 -13.88 3.73 -12.68
C VAL A 51 -13.97 2.65 -13.75
N LEU A 52 -14.71 1.57 -13.46
CA LEU A 52 -14.91 0.48 -14.43
C LEU A 52 -15.68 0.97 -15.66
N GLY A 53 -16.72 1.77 -15.47
CA GLY A 53 -17.51 2.34 -16.56
C GLY A 53 -16.69 3.27 -17.44
N VAL A 54 -15.97 4.22 -16.84
CA VAL A 54 -15.09 5.16 -17.56
C VAL A 54 -13.98 4.43 -18.32
N ALA A 55 -13.31 3.47 -17.67
CA ALA A 55 -12.25 2.67 -18.32
C ALA A 55 -12.80 1.89 -19.52
N SER A 56 -13.98 1.27 -19.39
CA SER A 56 -14.66 0.55 -20.47
C SER A 56 -15.01 1.46 -21.64
N ILE A 57 -15.55 2.64 -21.37
CA ILE A 57 -15.86 3.64 -22.40
C ILE A 57 -14.60 4.10 -23.11
N LEU A 58 -13.54 4.47 -22.37
CA LEU A 58 -12.26 4.89 -22.94
C LEU A 58 -11.67 3.80 -23.84
N TYR A 59 -11.70 2.54 -23.39
CA TYR A 59 -11.22 1.40 -24.18
C TYR A 59 -12.03 1.25 -25.48
N LEU A 60 -13.36 1.28 -25.41
CA LEU A 60 -14.25 1.15 -26.57
C LEU A 60 -14.07 2.31 -27.58
N LEU A 61 -13.89 3.53 -27.10
CA LEU A 61 -13.59 4.69 -27.94
C LEU A 61 -12.23 4.52 -28.64
N ALA A 62 -11.18 4.22 -27.89
CA ALA A 62 -9.84 4.02 -28.42
C ALA A 62 -9.77 2.85 -29.41
N SER A 63 -10.53 1.77 -29.19
CA SER A 63 -10.53 0.61 -30.10
C SER A 63 -11.23 0.84 -31.45
N ARG A 64 -11.94 1.96 -31.61
CA ARG A 64 -12.61 2.35 -32.87
C ARG A 64 -11.80 3.33 -33.71
N THR A 65 -10.81 3.97 -33.15
CA THR A 65 -10.01 4.99 -33.82
C THR A 65 -8.66 4.40 -34.21
N ASP A 66 -8.28 4.57 -35.48
CA ASP A 66 -6.96 4.21 -36.02
C ASP A 66 -6.10 5.47 -36.20
N SER A 67 -6.15 6.39 -35.22
CA SER A 67 -5.38 7.63 -35.30
C SER A 67 -3.97 7.41 -34.76
N ALA A 68 -2.95 7.46 -35.63
CA ALA A 68 -1.58 7.66 -35.17
C ALA A 68 -1.47 9.09 -34.58
N SER A 69 -1.71 9.23 -33.27
CA SER A 69 -1.70 10.53 -32.63
C SER A 69 -0.29 10.92 -32.20
N THR A 70 0.21 12.05 -32.68
CA THR A 70 1.35 12.74 -32.07
C THR A 70 0.84 13.59 -30.92
N ILE A 71 1.32 13.33 -29.71
CA ILE A 71 1.02 14.15 -28.53
C ILE A 71 1.73 15.48 -28.68
N ALA A 72 1.10 16.57 -28.20
CA ALA A 72 1.77 17.85 -28.07
C ALA A 72 2.95 17.72 -27.11
N THR A 73 4.12 18.14 -27.51
CA THR A 73 5.36 18.09 -26.73
C THR A 73 5.71 19.48 -26.19
N LEU A 74 6.45 19.48 -25.08
CA LEU A 74 7.03 20.69 -24.53
C LEU A 74 8.07 21.29 -25.49
N THR A 75 8.26 22.61 -25.43
CA THR A 75 9.40 23.21 -26.11
C THR A 75 10.71 22.67 -25.56
N PRO A 76 11.79 22.57 -26.36
CA PRO A 76 13.07 22.06 -25.88
C PRO A 76 13.60 22.79 -24.65
N GLN A 77 13.35 24.12 -24.55
CA GLN A 77 13.73 24.92 -23.39
C GLN A 77 12.97 24.48 -22.14
N ALA A 78 11.65 24.31 -22.23
CA ALA A 78 10.83 23.83 -21.12
C ALA A 78 11.22 22.40 -20.70
N ALA A 79 11.47 21.50 -21.67
CA ALA A 79 11.90 20.14 -21.39
C ALA A 79 13.24 20.07 -20.63
N ARG A 80 14.20 20.97 -20.97
CA ARG A 80 15.49 21.06 -20.27
C ARG A 80 15.41 21.76 -18.90
N LEU A 81 14.43 22.62 -18.69
CA LEU A 81 14.25 23.34 -17.42
C LEU A 81 13.59 22.45 -16.34
N LEU A 82 12.65 21.57 -16.72
CA LEU A 82 11.90 20.76 -15.76
C LEU A 82 12.77 19.91 -14.83
N PRO A 83 13.85 19.22 -15.29
CA PRO A 83 14.74 18.49 -14.39
C PRO A 83 15.36 19.37 -13.31
N SER A 84 15.82 20.57 -13.68
CA SER A 84 16.40 21.53 -12.74
C SER A 84 15.37 22.02 -11.72
N LEU A 85 14.15 22.32 -12.17
CA LEU A 85 13.05 22.71 -11.28
C LEU A 85 12.66 21.58 -10.33
N SER A 86 12.67 20.33 -10.79
CA SER A 86 12.41 19.17 -9.92
C SER A 86 13.48 19.04 -8.83
N VAL A 87 14.76 19.27 -9.15
CA VAL A 87 15.86 19.27 -8.16
C VAL A 87 15.70 20.43 -7.16
N VAL A 88 15.34 21.63 -7.63
CA VAL A 88 15.04 22.77 -6.75
C VAL A 88 13.86 22.45 -5.84
N GLY A 89 12.80 21.81 -6.38
CA GLY A 89 11.67 21.34 -5.58
C GLY A 89 12.10 20.37 -4.47
N MET A 90 12.93 19.37 -4.82
CA MET A 90 13.47 18.42 -3.83
C MET A 90 14.34 19.11 -2.76
N ALA A 91 15.18 20.09 -3.14
CA ALA A 91 15.96 20.86 -2.20
C ALA A 91 15.06 21.71 -1.28
N ALA A 92 13.98 22.30 -1.83
CA ALA A 92 13.00 23.03 -1.05
C ALA A 92 12.27 22.13 -0.04
N LEU A 93 11.95 20.88 -0.40
CA LEU A 93 11.35 19.90 0.52
C LEU A 93 12.27 19.63 1.71
N VAL A 94 13.56 19.40 1.48
CA VAL A 94 14.54 19.21 2.56
C VAL A 94 14.63 20.46 3.43
N GLY A 95 14.76 21.63 2.82
CA GLY A 95 14.86 22.91 3.55
C GLY A 95 13.62 23.18 4.41
N LEU A 96 12.41 22.99 3.85
CA LEU A 96 11.15 23.18 4.58
C LEU A 96 11.01 22.22 5.75
N ALA A 97 11.25 20.91 5.53
CA ALA A 97 11.14 19.92 6.58
C ALA A 97 12.12 20.20 7.74
N THR A 98 13.35 20.59 7.42
CA THR A 98 14.36 20.97 8.42
C THR A 98 13.98 22.24 9.17
N PHE A 99 13.51 23.29 8.45
CA PHE A 99 13.17 24.58 9.05
C PHE A 99 11.90 24.51 9.92
N GLN A 100 10.90 23.70 9.49
CA GLN A 100 9.62 23.57 10.19
C GLN A 100 9.60 22.41 11.20
N GLY A 101 10.66 21.61 11.26
CA GLY A 101 10.72 20.43 12.13
C GLY A 101 9.76 19.32 11.76
N GLY A 102 9.26 19.28 10.51
CA GLY A 102 8.32 18.28 10.02
C GLY A 102 7.77 18.60 8.63
N ARG A 103 6.93 17.70 8.11
CA ARG A 103 6.29 17.81 6.80
C ARG A 103 4.93 18.49 6.94
N THR A 104 4.84 19.77 6.63
CA THR A 104 3.60 20.56 6.71
C THR A 104 2.79 20.50 5.42
N LEU A 105 1.60 21.14 5.38
CA LEU A 105 0.78 21.23 4.17
C LEU A 105 1.57 21.83 2.98
N LEU A 106 2.33 22.90 3.21
CA LEU A 106 3.19 23.51 2.19
C LEU A 106 4.25 22.53 1.65
N TYR A 107 4.79 21.66 2.52
CA TYR A 107 5.68 20.59 2.09
C TYR A 107 4.98 19.66 1.10
N TYR A 108 3.76 19.22 1.40
CA TYR A 108 3.02 18.30 0.52
C TYR A 108 2.60 18.96 -0.81
N ASP A 109 2.28 20.25 -0.79
CA ASP A 109 2.01 21.01 -2.02
C ASP A 109 3.24 21.05 -2.93
N ILE A 110 4.43 21.32 -2.39
CA ILE A 110 5.68 21.31 -3.17
C ILE A 110 6.04 19.87 -3.61
N ALA A 111 5.79 18.86 -2.78
CA ALA A 111 6.00 17.46 -3.17
C ALA A 111 5.09 17.06 -4.36
N ALA A 112 3.81 17.45 -4.31
CA ALA A 112 2.87 17.27 -5.42
C ALA A 112 3.35 17.98 -6.69
N MET A 113 3.74 19.26 -6.60
CA MET A 113 4.28 20.02 -7.74
C MET A 113 5.54 19.38 -8.32
N THR A 114 6.45 18.90 -7.47
CA THR A 114 7.65 18.18 -7.91
C THR A 114 7.29 16.88 -8.62
N GLY A 115 6.33 16.12 -8.09
CA GLY A 115 5.78 14.93 -8.74
C GLY A 115 5.13 15.24 -10.10
N MET A 116 4.39 16.36 -10.20
CA MET A 116 3.81 16.84 -11.47
C MET A 116 4.91 17.17 -12.49
N MET A 117 5.99 17.83 -12.09
CA MET A 117 7.11 18.15 -12.98
C MET A 117 7.80 16.88 -13.50
N VAL A 118 7.99 15.86 -12.65
CA VAL A 118 8.54 14.57 -13.08
C VAL A 118 7.59 13.87 -14.03
N MET A 119 6.28 13.84 -13.73
CA MET A 119 5.26 13.20 -14.58
C MET A 119 5.12 13.93 -15.93
N ALA A 120 5.20 15.26 -15.94
CA ALA A 120 5.19 16.06 -17.16
C ALA A 120 6.39 15.74 -18.09
N GLN A 121 7.58 15.51 -17.51
CA GLN A 121 8.74 15.04 -18.27
C GLN A 121 8.47 13.70 -18.93
N VAL A 122 7.79 12.77 -18.24
CA VAL A 122 7.45 11.45 -18.81
C VAL A 122 6.51 11.58 -20.00
N PHE A 123 5.47 12.40 -19.90
CA PHE A 123 4.41 12.44 -20.91
C PHE A 123 4.70 13.41 -22.06
N PHE A 124 5.29 14.56 -21.78
CA PHE A 124 5.31 15.69 -22.71
C PHE A 124 6.70 16.06 -23.22
N THR A 125 7.78 15.36 -22.80
CA THR A 125 9.10 15.57 -23.40
C THR A 125 9.17 14.89 -24.76
N ASP A 126 9.70 15.58 -25.76
CA ASP A 126 9.94 15.00 -27.09
C ASP A 126 10.95 13.84 -27.02
N ASP A 127 10.86 12.88 -27.94
CA ASP A 127 11.73 11.69 -27.93
C ASP A 127 13.22 12.04 -28.02
N GLY A 128 13.58 13.13 -28.69
CA GLY A 128 14.96 13.61 -28.80
C GLY A 128 15.54 14.16 -27.49
N GLU A 129 14.71 14.69 -26.60
CA GLU A 129 15.10 15.24 -25.29
C GLU A 129 14.76 14.29 -24.12
N PHE A 130 14.09 13.16 -24.39
CA PHE A 130 13.65 12.21 -23.37
C PHE A 130 14.83 11.40 -22.82
N SER A 131 15.20 11.65 -21.56
CA SER A 131 16.27 10.93 -20.85
C SER A 131 15.72 10.03 -19.76
N PRO A 132 15.54 8.73 -20.02
CA PRO A 132 15.00 7.80 -19.02
C PRO A 132 15.82 7.74 -17.74
N ALA A 133 17.16 7.73 -17.86
CA ALA A 133 18.06 7.66 -16.72
C ALA A 133 17.92 8.90 -15.82
N LEU A 134 17.85 10.10 -16.41
CA LEU A 134 17.68 11.35 -15.68
C LEU A 134 16.34 11.38 -14.92
N ILE A 135 15.24 10.96 -15.57
CA ILE A 135 13.91 10.94 -14.94
C ILE A 135 13.86 9.89 -13.83
N LEU A 136 14.39 8.68 -14.05
CA LEU A 136 14.45 7.64 -13.01
C LEU A 136 15.31 8.06 -11.81
N THR A 137 16.42 8.78 -12.05
CA THR A 137 17.20 9.37 -10.97
C THR A 137 16.37 10.36 -10.15
N GLN A 138 15.58 11.23 -10.80
CA GLN A 138 14.67 12.14 -10.11
C GLN A 138 13.59 11.38 -9.33
N VAL A 139 13.03 10.30 -9.86
CA VAL A 139 12.03 9.45 -9.17
C VAL A 139 12.62 8.84 -7.90
N VAL A 140 13.83 8.27 -7.98
CA VAL A 140 14.51 7.67 -6.83
C VAL A 140 14.88 8.75 -5.80
N LEU A 141 15.43 9.89 -6.25
CA LEU A 141 15.79 11.00 -5.36
C LEU A 141 14.55 11.61 -4.68
N LEU A 142 13.46 11.83 -5.40
CA LEU A 142 12.20 12.30 -4.80
C LEU A 142 11.68 11.27 -3.77
N GLY A 143 11.74 10.00 -4.12
CA GLY A 143 11.41 8.91 -3.20
C GLY A 143 12.28 8.89 -1.94
N LEU A 144 13.58 9.15 -2.04
CA LEU A 144 14.49 9.30 -0.90
C LEU A 144 14.14 10.53 -0.08
N VAL A 145 14.00 11.71 -0.72
CA VAL A 145 13.70 12.97 -0.03
C VAL A 145 12.41 12.87 0.77
N VAL A 146 11.33 12.37 0.17
CA VAL A 146 10.02 12.25 0.83
C VAL A 146 10.09 11.33 2.05
N ARG A 147 10.86 10.25 1.99
CA ARG A 147 10.99 9.30 3.11
C ARG A 147 11.95 9.78 4.18
N PHE A 148 13.13 10.26 3.78
CA PHE A 148 14.13 10.70 4.74
C PHE A 148 13.73 11.98 5.48
N THR A 149 13.00 12.90 4.86
CA THR A 149 12.45 14.05 5.59
C THR A 149 11.49 13.61 6.70
N ALA A 150 10.61 12.63 6.46
CA ALA A 150 9.77 12.06 7.51
C ALA A 150 10.59 11.41 8.62
N LEU A 151 11.53 10.51 8.25
CA LEU A 151 12.32 9.72 9.21
C LEU A 151 13.27 10.58 10.04
N MET A 152 13.86 11.65 9.46
CA MET A 152 14.83 12.50 10.14
C MET A 152 14.19 13.60 10.99
N THR A 153 12.96 14.04 10.66
CA THR A 153 12.23 15.00 11.50
C THR A 153 11.43 14.33 12.63
N SER A 154 11.34 13.00 12.65
CA SER A 154 10.70 12.26 13.74
C SER A 154 11.78 11.71 14.69
N PRO A 155 11.74 12.00 15.99
CA PRO A 155 12.79 11.59 16.95
C PRO A 155 12.83 10.09 17.24
N GLY A 156 11.74 9.37 16.97
CA GLY A 156 11.63 7.91 17.17
C GLY A 156 11.38 7.17 15.85
N TYR A 157 10.59 6.13 15.94
CA TYR A 157 10.09 5.38 14.80
C TYR A 157 8.70 5.88 14.39
N ILE A 158 8.36 5.77 13.11
CA ILE A 158 7.05 6.11 12.57
C ILE A 158 6.24 4.82 12.40
N GLY A 159 5.02 4.81 12.94
CA GLY A 159 4.14 3.66 12.93
C GLY A 159 4.10 2.92 14.27
N ILE A 160 3.26 1.88 14.35
CA ILE A 160 3.01 1.13 15.58
C ILE A 160 3.95 -0.09 15.68
N ASP A 161 3.87 -0.97 14.69
CA ASP A 161 4.57 -2.27 14.72
C ASP A 161 6.10 -2.14 14.80
N VAL A 162 6.67 -1.08 14.23
CA VAL A 162 8.13 -0.86 14.18
C VAL A 162 8.77 -0.77 15.58
N TRP A 163 8.06 -0.24 16.57
CA TRP A 163 8.54 -0.18 17.95
C TRP A 163 8.77 -1.58 18.50
N THR A 164 7.81 -2.49 18.31
CA THR A 164 7.97 -3.90 18.70
C THR A 164 9.15 -4.56 18.00
N HIS A 165 9.27 -4.36 16.68
CA HIS A 165 10.34 -4.97 15.90
C HIS A 165 11.73 -4.46 16.27
N MET A 166 11.87 -3.15 16.52
CA MET A 166 13.17 -2.55 16.75
C MET A 166 13.56 -2.52 18.23
N SER A 167 12.68 -1.98 19.10
CA SER A 167 13.01 -1.79 20.51
C SER A 167 13.08 -3.10 21.29
N ASN A 168 12.29 -4.13 20.91
CA ASN A 168 12.29 -5.40 21.62
C ASN A 168 13.12 -6.45 20.86
N TRP A 169 12.69 -6.85 19.67
CA TRP A 169 13.23 -8.04 19.02
C TRP A 169 14.60 -7.80 18.38
N THR A 170 14.77 -6.75 17.58
CA THR A 170 16.07 -6.46 16.97
C THR A 170 17.10 -6.04 18.01
N ALA A 171 16.69 -5.26 19.03
CA ALA A 171 17.58 -4.88 20.13
C ALA A 171 18.08 -6.10 20.91
N ALA A 172 17.20 -7.04 21.23
CA ALA A 172 17.57 -8.27 21.91
C ALA A 172 18.50 -9.17 21.07
N ILE A 173 18.23 -9.30 19.76
CA ILE A 173 19.10 -10.03 18.83
C ILE A 173 20.48 -9.35 18.73
N TYR A 174 20.51 -8.03 18.64
CA TYR A 174 21.75 -7.25 18.58
C TYR A 174 22.60 -7.44 19.85
N GLN A 175 21.97 -7.36 21.03
CA GLN A 175 22.65 -7.50 22.33
C GLN A 175 23.16 -8.92 22.58
N THR A 176 22.35 -9.93 22.24
CA THR A 176 22.70 -11.34 22.52
C THR A 176 23.44 -12.00 21.37
N GLN A 177 23.47 -11.38 20.19
CA GLN A 177 23.99 -11.96 18.93
C GLN A 177 23.38 -13.35 18.63
N SER A 178 22.13 -13.54 19.00
CA SER A 178 21.40 -14.81 18.91
C SER A 178 19.94 -14.57 18.54
N LEU A 179 19.31 -15.55 17.91
CA LEU A 179 17.87 -15.56 17.66
C LEU A 179 17.05 -16.09 18.88
N GLN A 180 17.72 -16.56 19.93
CA GLN A 180 17.06 -17.12 21.11
C GLN A 180 15.99 -16.19 21.73
N PRO A 181 16.21 -14.86 21.83
CA PRO A 181 15.19 -13.95 22.38
C PRO A 181 13.85 -13.92 21.64
N ILE A 182 13.82 -14.36 20.40
CA ILE A 182 12.58 -14.43 19.58
C ILE A 182 12.13 -15.86 19.29
N ALA A 183 12.67 -16.87 20.02
CA ALA A 183 12.42 -18.29 19.75
C ALA A 183 10.93 -18.64 19.80
N ASP A 184 10.16 -18.02 20.70
CA ASP A 184 8.72 -18.25 20.86
C ASP A 184 7.85 -17.37 19.96
N MET A 185 8.48 -16.53 19.10
CA MET A 185 7.78 -15.59 18.24
C MET A 185 7.70 -16.12 16.80
N LYS A 186 6.63 -15.76 16.10
CA LYS A 186 6.44 -16.12 14.67
C LYS A 186 7.60 -15.71 13.76
N TYR A 187 8.40 -14.73 14.17
CA TYR A 187 9.55 -14.24 13.39
C TYR A 187 10.82 -15.07 13.59
N PHE A 188 10.81 -16.06 14.46
CA PHE A 188 11.91 -17.02 14.54
C PHE A 188 12.11 -17.79 13.22
N ALA A 189 11.01 -18.15 12.55
CA ALA A 189 11.07 -18.77 11.21
C ALA A 189 11.27 -17.77 10.05
N SER A 190 11.18 -16.47 10.32
CA SER A 190 11.34 -15.42 9.30
C SER A 190 12.21 -14.27 9.82
N PRO A 191 13.49 -14.55 10.20
CA PRO A 191 14.32 -13.60 10.94
C PRO A 191 15.04 -12.59 10.04
N LEU A 192 14.97 -12.70 8.70
CA LEU A 192 15.86 -11.99 7.78
C LEU A 192 15.81 -10.46 7.95
N TYR A 193 14.63 -9.91 8.25
CA TYR A 193 14.48 -8.47 8.52
C TYR A 193 15.28 -8.03 9.77
N HIS A 194 15.15 -8.75 10.87
CA HIS A 194 15.84 -8.43 12.13
C HIS A 194 17.35 -8.67 11.99
N LEU A 195 17.76 -9.73 11.30
CA LEU A 195 19.15 -10.02 11.00
C LEU A 195 19.79 -8.96 10.11
N LEU A 196 19.05 -8.44 9.12
CA LEU A 196 19.54 -7.36 8.24
C LEU A 196 19.87 -6.11 9.08
N VAL A 197 18.94 -5.70 9.96
CA VAL A 197 19.11 -4.48 10.76
C VAL A 197 20.16 -4.67 11.85
N ALA A 198 20.11 -5.77 12.59
CA ALA A 198 21.12 -6.08 13.61
C ALA A 198 22.51 -6.25 13.01
N GLY A 199 22.62 -6.93 11.85
CA GLY A 199 23.88 -7.07 11.12
C GLY A 199 24.42 -5.74 10.61
N ALA A 200 23.54 -4.84 10.10
CA ALA A 200 23.96 -3.50 9.70
C ALA A 200 24.44 -2.68 10.91
N ALA A 201 23.76 -2.76 12.05
CA ALA A 201 24.17 -2.08 13.28
C ALA A 201 25.57 -2.56 13.74
N LEU A 202 25.80 -3.87 13.74
CA LEU A 202 27.11 -4.46 14.09
C LEU A 202 28.21 -4.10 13.08
N LEU A 203 27.89 -4.16 11.78
CA LEU A 203 28.90 -3.95 10.73
C LEU A 203 29.39 -2.50 10.67
N PHE A 204 28.48 -1.54 10.90
CA PHE A 204 28.76 -0.11 10.78
C PHE A 204 28.98 0.57 12.14
N ASP A 205 28.83 -0.15 13.24
CA ASP A 205 28.92 0.37 14.62
C ASP A 205 28.00 1.59 14.84
N ILE A 206 26.73 1.44 14.44
CA ILE A 206 25.69 2.48 14.53
C ILE A 206 24.49 1.97 15.33
N GLY A 207 23.64 2.91 15.77
CA GLY A 207 22.38 2.56 16.44
C GLY A 207 21.43 1.77 15.54
N ILE A 208 20.53 0.99 16.15
CA ILE A 208 19.55 0.15 15.42
C ILE A 208 18.65 0.99 14.54
N ARG A 209 18.29 2.21 14.96
CA ARG A 209 17.47 3.15 14.19
C ARG A 209 18.19 3.58 12.90
N GLU A 210 19.44 3.98 13.03
CA GLU A 210 20.30 4.39 11.91
C GLU A 210 20.57 3.19 10.98
N ALA A 211 20.77 2.01 11.53
CA ALA A 211 20.95 0.77 10.77
C ALA A 211 19.68 0.41 9.96
N LEU A 212 18.50 0.58 10.54
CA LEU A 212 17.23 0.40 9.84
C LEU A 212 17.11 1.39 8.66
N PHE A 213 17.47 2.66 8.86
CA PHE A 213 17.38 3.68 7.82
C PHE A 213 18.40 3.44 6.71
N LEU A 214 19.65 3.12 7.07
CA LEU A 214 20.69 2.86 6.10
C LEU A 214 20.41 1.62 5.25
N SER A 215 19.85 0.57 5.83
CA SER A 215 19.57 -0.67 5.12
C SER A 215 18.27 -0.63 4.33
N LEU A 216 17.14 -0.35 4.99
CA LEU A 216 15.81 -0.53 4.39
C LEU A 216 15.23 0.76 3.81
N ALA A 217 15.41 1.93 4.48
CA ALA A 217 14.84 3.17 3.97
C ALA A 217 15.47 3.61 2.63
N ILE A 218 16.73 3.23 2.38
CA ILE A 218 17.40 3.43 1.08
C ILE A 218 16.94 2.39 0.05
N ALA A 219 16.79 1.12 0.45
CA ALA A 219 16.40 0.05 -0.46
C ALA A 219 14.99 0.27 -1.05
N MET A 220 14.07 0.82 -0.27
CA MET A 220 12.68 1.03 -0.70
C MET A 220 12.54 1.94 -1.93
N PRO A 221 13.08 3.18 -1.98
CA PRO A 221 12.99 4.00 -3.19
C PRO A 221 13.78 3.43 -4.38
N ILE A 222 14.90 2.74 -4.13
CA ILE A 222 15.68 2.09 -5.20
C ILE A 222 14.90 0.92 -5.82
N SER A 223 14.11 0.20 -5.04
CA SER A 223 13.35 -0.96 -5.50
C SER A 223 12.31 -0.64 -6.59
N VAL A 224 11.90 0.63 -6.74
CA VAL A 224 11.00 1.06 -7.82
C VAL A 224 11.60 0.82 -9.22
N LEU A 225 12.93 0.68 -9.32
CA LEU A 225 13.62 0.33 -10.56
C LEU A 225 13.30 -1.10 -11.04
N PHE A 226 12.84 -2.00 -10.14
CA PHE A 226 12.33 -3.30 -10.56
C PHE A 226 11.02 -3.14 -11.35
N VAL A 227 10.14 -2.20 -10.96
CA VAL A 227 8.91 -1.90 -11.73
C VAL A 227 9.27 -1.36 -13.12
N TYR A 228 10.23 -0.43 -13.20
CA TYR A 228 10.76 0.04 -14.49
C TYR A 228 11.29 -1.13 -15.34
N SER A 229 12.15 -1.96 -14.74
CA SER A 229 12.81 -3.07 -15.44
C SER A 229 11.81 -4.11 -15.93
N THR A 230 10.79 -4.42 -15.11
CA THR A 230 9.69 -5.31 -15.48
C THR A 230 8.89 -4.74 -16.65
N THR A 231 8.47 -3.49 -16.52
CA THR A 231 7.62 -2.85 -17.53
C THR A 231 8.37 -2.68 -18.86
N LYS A 232 9.67 -2.40 -18.82
CA LYS A 232 10.52 -2.28 -20.02
C LYS A 232 10.61 -3.58 -20.82
N LEU A 233 10.41 -4.75 -20.20
CA LEU A 233 10.33 -6.02 -20.94
C LEU A 233 9.08 -6.11 -21.80
N LEU A 234 7.99 -5.45 -21.39
CA LEU A 234 6.64 -5.62 -21.97
C LEU A 234 6.22 -4.46 -22.87
N VAL A 235 6.75 -3.25 -22.64
CA VAL A 235 6.37 -2.03 -23.35
C VAL A 235 7.57 -1.08 -23.51
N GLY A 236 7.42 -0.05 -24.35
CA GLY A 236 8.50 0.92 -24.61
C GLY A 236 8.99 1.67 -23.36
N VAL A 237 10.23 2.16 -23.45
CA VAL A 237 10.98 2.77 -22.33
C VAL A 237 10.20 3.91 -21.63
N ARG A 238 9.54 4.79 -22.38
CA ARG A 238 8.74 5.90 -21.85
C ARG A 238 7.65 5.41 -20.88
N TRP A 239 6.94 4.37 -21.26
CA TRP A 239 5.87 3.79 -20.45
C TRP A 239 6.39 3.00 -19.26
N ALA A 240 7.60 2.45 -19.38
CA ALA A 240 8.29 1.85 -18.24
C ALA A 240 8.69 2.90 -17.19
N VAL A 241 9.15 4.08 -17.62
CA VAL A 241 9.40 5.22 -16.71
C VAL A 241 8.10 5.70 -16.07
N PHE A 242 7.00 5.76 -16.84
CA PHE A 242 5.67 6.07 -16.29
C PHE A 242 5.28 5.10 -15.16
N ALA A 243 5.37 3.79 -15.39
CA ALA A 243 5.00 2.78 -14.39
C ALA A 243 5.81 2.94 -13.09
N SER A 244 7.12 3.14 -13.21
CA SER A 244 8.01 3.34 -12.06
C SER A 244 7.68 4.63 -11.31
N THR A 245 7.41 5.72 -12.04
CA THR A 245 7.03 7.02 -11.45
C THR A 245 5.67 6.92 -10.73
N ALA A 246 4.67 6.34 -11.38
CA ALA A 246 3.35 6.16 -10.78
C ALA A 246 3.44 5.28 -9.52
N TYR A 247 4.16 4.16 -9.58
CA TYR A 247 4.37 3.29 -8.43
C TYR A 247 5.06 4.00 -7.26
N ALA A 248 6.12 4.77 -7.53
CA ALA A 248 6.90 5.47 -6.51
C ALA A 248 6.09 6.51 -5.72
N LEU A 249 5.09 7.12 -6.37
CA LEU A 249 4.26 8.20 -5.80
C LEU A 249 3.04 7.69 -5.02
N ILE A 250 2.66 6.40 -5.12
CA ILE A 250 1.47 5.86 -4.42
C ILE A 250 1.66 5.96 -2.90
N GLY A 251 0.67 6.51 -2.20
CA GLY A 251 0.71 6.69 -0.75
C GLY A 251 1.05 5.41 0.03
N HIS A 252 0.47 4.25 -0.32
CA HIS A 252 0.80 2.97 0.31
C HIS A 252 2.26 2.51 0.07
N VAL A 253 2.88 2.90 -1.04
CA VAL A 253 4.31 2.60 -1.29
C VAL A 253 5.20 3.57 -0.50
N VAL A 254 4.75 4.81 -0.30
CA VAL A 254 5.42 5.76 0.59
C VAL A 254 5.31 5.29 2.04
N GLU A 255 4.12 4.84 2.47
CA GLU A 255 3.86 4.26 3.80
C GLU A 255 4.90 3.22 4.19
N TRP A 256 5.10 2.18 3.38
CA TRP A 256 6.09 1.12 3.67
C TRP A 256 7.55 1.58 3.57
N GLY A 257 7.79 2.79 3.11
CA GLY A 257 9.10 3.42 3.10
C GLY A 257 9.36 4.35 4.30
N ILE A 258 8.34 4.66 5.12
CA ILE A 258 8.45 5.42 6.37
C ILE A 258 8.06 4.57 7.60
N HIS A 259 7.06 3.71 7.46
CA HIS A 259 6.71 2.65 8.43
C HIS A 259 7.51 1.38 8.09
N LEU A 260 8.77 1.36 8.50
CA LEU A 260 9.75 0.34 8.11
C LEU A 260 9.61 -0.93 8.97
N ILE A 261 8.87 -1.92 8.48
CA ILE A 261 8.61 -3.20 9.16
C ILE A 261 8.95 -4.38 8.22
N PRO A 262 8.84 -5.65 8.64
CA PRO A 262 9.15 -6.80 7.78
C PRO A 262 8.40 -6.80 6.44
N THR A 263 7.18 -6.22 6.39
CA THR A 263 6.42 -6.02 5.15
C THR A 263 7.21 -5.19 4.13
N SER A 264 7.95 -4.18 4.56
CA SER A 264 8.75 -3.30 3.69
C SER A 264 9.87 -4.08 2.99
N LEU A 265 10.62 -4.90 3.71
CA LEU A 265 11.66 -5.75 3.12
C LEU A 265 11.05 -6.84 2.22
N GLY A 266 9.92 -7.42 2.64
CA GLY A 266 9.15 -8.36 1.83
C GLY A 266 8.68 -7.75 0.50
N LEU A 267 8.31 -6.47 0.50
CA LEU A 267 7.94 -5.73 -0.71
C LEU A 267 9.14 -5.54 -1.65
N VAL A 268 10.32 -5.19 -1.13
CA VAL A 268 11.54 -5.08 -1.94
C VAL A 268 11.84 -6.38 -2.68
N PHE A 269 11.81 -7.52 -1.97
CA PHE A 269 12.04 -8.83 -2.58
C PHE A 269 10.91 -9.25 -3.52
N PHE A 270 9.66 -8.92 -3.21
CA PHE A 270 8.53 -9.15 -4.11
C PHE A 270 8.70 -8.42 -5.45
N LEU A 271 9.16 -7.17 -5.44
CA LEU A 271 9.44 -6.43 -6.67
C LEU A 271 10.58 -7.08 -7.49
N ALA A 272 11.57 -7.65 -6.81
CA ALA A 272 12.62 -8.43 -7.47
C ALA A 272 12.07 -9.74 -8.08
N ILE A 273 11.10 -10.40 -7.42
CA ILE A 273 10.37 -11.56 -7.98
C ILE A 273 9.53 -11.13 -9.19
N LEU A 274 8.79 -10.03 -9.08
CA LEU A 274 8.00 -9.49 -10.19
C LEU A 274 8.87 -9.33 -11.45
N TYR A 275 10.07 -8.77 -11.30
CA TYR A 275 11.00 -8.62 -12.40
C TYR A 275 11.56 -9.96 -12.90
N SER A 276 12.10 -10.79 -12.01
CA SER A 276 12.76 -12.04 -12.38
C SER A 276 11.78 -13.07 -12.96
N LEU A 277 10.57 -13.17 -12.38
CA LEU A 277 9.52 -14.03 -12.92
C LEU A 277 9.02 -13.52 -14.28
N THR A 278 8.80 -12.21 -14.45
CA THR A 278 8.41 -11.67 -15.76
C THR A 278 9.47 -11.97 -16.83
N ARG A 279 10.77 -11.92 -16.50
CA ARG A 279 11.83 -12.34 -17.41
C ARG A 279 11.72 -13.82 -17.81
N VAL A 280 11.48 -14.70 -16.82
CA VAL A 280 11.31 -16.14 -17.06
C VAL A 280 10.09 -16.41 -17.96
N LEU A 281 9.00 -15.66 -17.79
CA LEU A 281 7.76 -15.85 -18.54
C LEU A 281 7.74 -15.18 -19.91
N HIS A 282 8.62 -14.19 -20.15
CA HIS A 282 8.59 -13.36 -21.37
C HIS A 282 9.74 -13.62 -22.33
N LEU A 283 10.90 -14.03 -21.82
CA LEU A 283 12.13 -14.24 -22.59
C LEU A 283 12.53 -15.72 -22.62
N ASP A 284 13.40 -16.09 -23.56
CA ASP A 284 14.14 -17.36 -23.49
C ASP A 284 15.05 -17.32 -22.26
N TYR A 285 14.55 -17.83 -21.14
CA TYR A 285 15.20 -17.73 -19.84
C TYR A 285 16.41 -18.67 -19.74
N LYS A 286 17.40 -18.20 -18.99
CA LYS A 286 18.58 -18.98 -18.61
C LYS A 286 18.42 -19.52 -17.19
N LEU A 287 19.14 -20.57 -16.85
CA LEU A 287 19.14 -21.13 -15.48
C LEU A 287 19.31 -20.06 -14.39
N ARG A 288 20.16 -19.06 -14.63
CA ARG A 288 20.38 -17.95 -13.70
C ARG A 288 19.10 -17.15 -13.38
N ASP A 289 18.22 -16.95 -14.38
CA ASP A 289 16.99 -16.18 -14.21
C ASP A 289 16.01 -16.95 -13.31
N PHE A 290 15.95 -18.28 -13.46
CA PHE A 290 15.17 -19.15 -12.58
C PHE A 290 15.75 -19.21 -11.15
N VAL A 291 17.08 -19.33 -11.02
CA VAL A 291 17.76 -19.30 -9.71
C VAL A 291 17.47 -18.01 -8.97
N LEU A 292 17.41 -16.86 -9.66
CA LEU A 292 17.04 -15.58 -9.03
C LEU A 292 15.60 -15.58 -8.51
N VAL A 293 14.65 -16.19 -9.25
CA VAL A 293 13.26 -16.34 -8.74
C VAL A 293 13.26 -17.14 -7.45
N VAL A 294 13.90 -18.31 -7.43
CA VAL A 294 13.99 -19.17 -6.23
C VAL A 294 14.68 -18.45 -5.08
N PHE A 295 15.79 -17.75 -5.35
CA PHE A 295 16.51 -16.98 -4.33
C PHE A 295 15.63 -15.92 -3.67
N PHE A 296 14.93 -15.12 -4.47
CA PHE A 296 14.04 -14.09 -3.93
C PHE A 296 12.79 -14.68 -3.27
N SER A 297 12.26 -15.83 -3.76
CA SER A 297 11.18 -16.56 -3.06
C SER A 297 11.62 -16.95 -1.65
N VAL A 298 12.78 -17.57 -1.50
CA VAL A 298 13.36 -17.91 -0.18
C VAL A 298 13.53 -16.66 0.67
N ALA A 299 14.05 -15.57 0.11
CA ALA A 299 14.23 -14.31 0.83
C ALA A 299 12.91 -13.73 1.35
N VAL A 300 11.82 -13.76 0.57
CA VAL A 300 10.48 -13.33 1.02
C VAL A 300 9.97 -14.24 2.14
N ILE A 301 10.10 -15.56 2.01
CA ILE A 301 9.63 -16.54 3.01
C ILE A 301 10.36 -16.32 4.34
N LEU A 302 11.67 -16.07 4.30
CA LEU A 302 12.48 -15.80 5.49
C LEU A 302 12.33 -14.38 6.04
N THR A 303 11.56 -13.52 5.37
CA THR A 303 11.34 -12.13 5.80
C THR A 303 10.00 -11.94 6.50
N HIS A 304 8.87 -12.37 5.88
CA HIS A 304 7.56 -12.03 6.38
C HIS A 304 6.45 -12.96 5.86
N GLN A 305 5.62 -13.46 6.76
CA GLN A 305 4.59 -14.45 6.47
C GLN A 305 3.54 -13.94 5.46
N ILE A 306 3.02 -12.72 5.65
CA ILE A 306 2.01 -12.15 4.73
C ILE A 306 2.62 -11.87 3.36
N SER A 307 3.86 -11.38 3.29
CA SER A 307 4.55 -11.17 2.02
C SER A 307 4.79 -12.49 1.28
N ALA A 308 5.12 -13.58 2.01
CA ALA A 308 5.24 -14.92 1.44
C ALA A 308 3.90 -15.42 0.87
N PHE A 309 2.80 -15.14 1.56
CA PHE A 309 1.47 -15.49 1.05
C PHE A 309 1.09 -14.68 -0.19
N ILE A 310 1.36 -13.37 -0.21
CA ILE A 310 1.14 -12.50 -1.39
C ILE A 310 1.97 -12.99 -2.58
N MET A 311 3.23 -13.36 -2.35
CA MET A 311 4.10 -13.95 -3.36
C MET A 311 3.50 -15.25 -3.91
N LEU A 312 3.00 -16.13 -3.04
CA LEU A 312 2.36 -17.41 -3.45
C LEU A 312 1.10 -17.15 -4.29
N VAL A 313 0.30 -16.14 -3.96
CA VAL A 313 -0.85 -15.72 -4.80
C VAL A 313 -0.38 -15.22 -6.16
N PHE A 314 0.71 -14.46 -6.21
CA PHE A 314 1.27 -13.94 -7.46
C PHE A 314 1.84 -15.08 -8.35
N THR A 315 2.62 -15.99 -7.79
CA THR A 315 3.15 -17.15 -8.53
C THR A 315 2.05 -18.12 -8.94
N GLY A 316 1.04 -18.31 -8.07
CA GLY A 316 -0.18 -19.07 -8.36
C GLY A 316 -1.00 -18.49 -9.51
N ALA A 317 -1.07 -17.15 -9.60
CA ALA A 317 -1.68 -16.49 -10.75
C ALA A 317 -0.94 -16.79 -12.06
N GLY A 318 0.39 -16.92 -12.02
CA GLY A 318 1.19 -17.38 -13.16
C GLY A 318 0.82 -18.81 -13.60
N LEU A 319 0.61 -19.73 -12.66
CA LEU A 319 0.15 -21.07 -12.96
C LEU A 319 -1.27 -21.09 -13.54
N LEU A 320 -2.18 -20.29 -12.99
CA LEU A 320 -3.53 -20.14 -13.53
C LEU A 320 -3.51 -19.57 -14.95
N ALA A 321 -2.65 -18.58 -15.20
CA ALA A 321 -2.44 -18.04 -16.54
C ALA A 321 -1.90 -19.09 -17.50
N GLN A 322 -0.95 -19.92 -17.06
CA GLN A 322 -0.44 -21.06 -17.83
C GLN A 322 -1.57 -22.00 -18.25
N PHE A 323 -2.41 -22.42 -17.30
CA PHE A 323 -3.54 -23.32 -17.60
C PHE A 323 -4.53 -22.67 -18.59
N ALA A 324 -4.93 -21.41 -18.34
CA ALA A 324 -5.87 -20.73 -19.22
C ALA A 324 -5.36 -20.61 -20.66
N LEU A 325 -4.06 -20.31 -20.84
CA LEU A 325 -3.42 -20.25 -22.16
C LEU A 325 -3.30 -21.65 -22.80
N SER A 326 -2.98 -22.68 -22.01
CA SER A 326 -2.87 -24.07 -22.48
C SER A 326 -4.22 -24.63 -22.93
N PHE A 327 -5.33 -24.23 -22.30
CA PHE A 327 -6.69 -24.61 -22.72
C PHE A 327 -7.20 -23.81 -23.92
N GLY A 328 -6.38 -22.93 -24.52
CA GLY A 328 -6.72 -22.19 -25.71
C GLY A 328 -7.78 -21.10 -25.49
N LEU A 329 -7.84 -20.48 -24.31
CA LEU A 329 -8.78 -19.40 -23.97
C LEU A 329 -8.80 -18.29 -25.02
N PHE A 330 -7.64 -17.99 -25.62
CA PHE A 330 -7.48 -16.99 -26.67
C PHE A 330 -7.58 -17.56 -28.11
N ASN A 331 -7.97 -18.83 -28.27
CA ASN A 331 -8.10 -19.48 -29.58
C ASN A 331 -9.59 -19.57 -29.98
N PRO A 332 -10.19 -18.56 -30.64
CA PRO A 332 -11.62 -18.53 -30.95
C PRO A 332 -12.03 -19.46 -32.10
N ARG A 333 -11.17 -20.32 -32.60
CA ARG A 333 -11.49 -21.25 -33.68
C ARG A 333 -12.04 -22.57 -33.17
N MET A 334 -13.26 -22.53 -32.66
CA MET A 334 -14.12 -23.71 -32.63
C MET A 334 -14.61 -24.14 -34.03
N SER A 335 -14.11 -23.59 -35.14
CA SER A 335 -14.67 -23.83 -36.47
C SER A 335 -13.70 -24.33 -37.54
N SER A 336 -12.48 -24.68 -37.23
CA SER A 336 -11.69 -25.48 -38.19
C SER A 336 -10.68 -26.36 -37.46
N ALA A 337 -10.82 -27.65 -37.67
CA ALA A 337 -10.02 -28.72 -37.15
C ALA A 337 -8.49 -28.43 -37.10
N LEU A 338 -7.87 -28.70 -35.95
CA LEU A 338 -6.54 -29.29 -35.83
C LEU A 338 -5.29 -28.42 -35.92
N ASP A 339 -5.31 -27.09 -35.65
CA ASP A 339 -4.07 -26.39 -35.34
C ASP A 339 -4.15 -25.77 -33.93
N PHE A 340 -4.06 -26.60 -32.90
CA PHE A 340 -3.69 -26.21 -31.56
C PHE A 340 -2.17 -26.04 -31.56
N SER A 341 -1.66 -24.87 -31.92
CA SER A 341 -0.36 -24.46 -31.43
C SER A 341 -0.59 -23.87 -30.04
N PRO A 342 -0.28 -24.59 -28.94
CA PRO A 342 -0.30 -24.00 -27.62
C PRO A 342 0.67 -22.83 -27.63
N GLN A 343 0.29 -21.71 -27.01
CA GLN A 343 1.28 -20.68 -26.74
C GLN A 343 2.34 -21.29 -25.81
N ASP A 344 3.61 -21.09 -26.13
CA ASP A 344 4.71 -21.57 -25.31
C ASP A 344 4.57 -20.97 -23.90
N THR A 345 4.30 -21.83 -22.93
CA THR A 345 4.14 -21.44 -21.53
C THR A 345 5.23 -22.12 -20.69
N VAL A 346 5.72 -21.40 -19.69
CA VAL A 346 6.68 -21.94 -18.72
C VAL A 346 5.93 -22.67 -17.62
N ASN A 347 6.39 -23.88 -17.28
CA ASN A 347 5.78 -24.66 -16.21
C ASN A 347 6.23 -24.15 -14.83
N LEU A 348 5.31 -23.59 -14.07
CA LEU A 348 5.54 -23.06 -12.72
C LEU A 348 5.18 -24.02 -11.59
N SER A 349 4.67 -25.24 -11.90
CA SER A 349 4.21 -26.19 -10.88
C SER A 349 5.30 -26.54 -9.87
N GLY A 350 6.54 -26.74 -10.33
CA GLY A 350 7.69 -27.04 -9.47
C GLY A 350 8.05 -25.89 -8.53
N LEU A 351 8.01 -24.64 -9.02
CA LEU A 351 8.25 -23.45 -8.20
C LEU A 351 7.20 -23.31 -7.09
N ILE A 352 5.92 -23.46 -7.46
CA ILE A 352 4.82 -23.33 -6.49
C ILE A 352 4.85 -24.45 -5.47
N ALA A 353 5.14 -25.68 -5.89
CA ALA A 353 5.29 -26.81 -4.96
C ALA A 353 6.46 -26.58 -3.99
N PHE A 354 7.57 -26.02 -4.47
CA PHE A 354 8.70 -25.64 -3.64
C PHE A 354 8.33 -24.54 -2.64
N ASP A 355 7.74 -23.42 -3.11
CA ASP A 355 7.35 -22.29 -2.26
C ASP A 355 6.34 -22.72 -1.20
N LEU A 356 5.29 -23.47 -1.59
CA LEU A 356 4.27 -23.98 -0.67
C LEU A 356 4.87 -24.94 0.35
N GLY A 357 5.73 -25.86 -0.11
CA GLY A 357 6.43 -26.81 0.75
C GLY A 357 7.33 -26.12 1.78
N LEU A 358 8.13 -25.13 1.33
CA LEU A 358 9.01 -24.38 2.22
C LEU A 358 8.23 -23.51 3.21
N ILE A 359 7.18 -22.83 2.77
CA ILE A 359 6.28 -22.05 3.64
C ILE A 359 5.67 -22.96 4.71
N THR A 360 5.09 -24.07 4.30
CA THR A 360 4.46 -25.04 5.20
C THR A 360 5.46 -25.59 6.22
N PHE A 361 6.65 -25.99 5.74
CA PHE A 361 7.73 -26.47 6.59
C PHE A 361 8.15 -25.41 7.64
N MET A 362 8.46 -24.19 7.21
CA MET A 362 8.87 -23.12 8.11
C MET A 362 7.79 -22.76 9.13
N TRP A 363 6.53 -22.68 8.72
CA TRP A 363 5.42 -22.36 9.61
C TRP A 363 5.07 -23.50 10.59
N SER A 364 5.32 -24.76 10.20
CA SER A 364 5.13 -25.91 11.09
C SER A 364 6.18 -26.00 12.20
N LEU A 365 7.38 -25.41 11.95
CA LEU A 365 8.46 -25.37 12.94
C LEU A 365 8.39 -24.15 13.86
N THR A 366 7.53 -23.16 13.56
CA THR A 366 7.47 -21.91 14.31
C THR A 366 6.50 -22.04 15.48
N PRO A 367 6.95 -21.92 16.75
CA PRO A 367 6.07 -21.83 17.89
C PRO A 367 5.24 -20.54 17.84
N TYR A 368 3.97 -20.61 18.16
CA TYR A 368 3.10 -19.44 18.22
C TYR A 368 1.84 -19.72 19.06
N GLN A 369 1.56 -18.90 20.08
CA GLN A 369 0.36 -18.97 20.90
C GLN A 369 0.06 -20.36 21.49
N GLY A 370 1.09 -21.07 21.96
CA GLY A 370 0.95 -22.42 22.54
C GLY A 370 0.82 -23.56 21.54
N GLY A 371 0.93 -23.28 20.23
CA GLY A 371 0.94 -24.25 19.16
C GLY A 371 1.99 -23.94 18.10
N THR A 372 1.76 -24.37 16.86
CA THR A 372 2.56 -23.95 15.71
C THR A 372 1.87 -22.81 14.98
N PHE A 373 2.66 -21.95 14.33
CA PHE A 373 2.10 -20.86 13.51
C PHE A 373 1.17 -21.40 12.41
N LEU A 374 1.52 -22.52 11.81
CA LEU A 374 0.69 -23.19 10.81
C LEU A 374 -0.68 -23.60 11.38
N ALA A 375 -0.70 -24.24 12.54
CA ALA A 375 -1.95 -24.65 13.20
C ALA A 375 -2.83 -23.45 13.54
N THR A 376 -2.23 -22.37 14.03
CA THR A 376 -2.95 -21.11 14.33
C THR A 376 -3.57 -20.52 13.07
N ILE A 377 -2.87 -20.50 11.93
CA ILE A 377 -3.42 -20.01 10.66
C ILE A 377 -4.59 -20.87 10.18
N PHE A 378 -4.51 -22.19 10.30
CA PHE A 378 -5.64 -23.08 9.93
C PHE A 378 -6.86 -22.88 10.84
N SER A 379 -6.67 -22.81 12.16
CA SER A 379 -7.77 -22.53 13.10
C SER A 379 -8.40 -21.16 12.82
N TYR A 380 -7.58 -20.16 12.49
CA TYR A 380 -8.05 -18.83 12.17
C TYR A 380 -8.83 -18.81 10.84
N LEU A 381 -8.39 -19.54 9.83
CA LEU A 381 -9.09 -19.69 8.55
C LEU A 381 -10.43 -20.41 8.74
N GLU A 382 -10.46 -21.50 9.50
CA GLU A 382 -11.66 -22.28 9.83
C GLU A 382 -12.69 -21.40 10.58
N ASN A 383 -12.27 -20.69 11.61
CA ASN A 383 -13.12 -19.77 12.37
C ASN A 383 -13.66 -18.63 11.49
N THR A 384 -12.84 -18.13 10.56
CA THR A 384 -13.24 -17.09 9.62
C THR A 384 -14.27 -17.59 8.62
N ILE A 385 -14.08 -18.76 8.04
CA ILE A 385 -15.03 -19.37 7.11
C ILE A 385 -16.35 -19.68 7.81
N SER A 386 -16.30 -20.26 9.01
CA SER A 386 -17.50 -20.61 9.79
C SER A 386 -18.29 -19.37 10.24
N SER A 387 -17.61 -18.30 10.65
CA SER A 387 -18.25 -17.04 11.06
C SER A 387 -18.77 -16.23 9.87
N SER A 388 -18.17 -16.36 8.70
CA SER A 388 -18.53 -15.61 7.47
C SER A 388 -19.69 -16.28 6.71
N ALA A 389 -20.15 -17.45 7.12
CA ALA A 389 -21.35 -18.12 6.55
C ALA A 389 -22.66 -17.32 6.78
N GLY A 390 -22.62 -16.26 7.59
CA GLY A 390 -23.68 -15.27 7.73
C GLY A 390 -23.68 -14.27 6.57
N PHE A 391 -24.40 -14.57 5.52
CA PHE A 391 -24.51 -13.78 4.26
C PHE A 391 -25.03 -12.33 4.42
N LEU A 392 -25.30 -11.87 5.64
CA LEU A 392 -25.91 -10.57 5.95
C LEU A 392 -24.92 -9.47 6.40
N ALA A 393 -23.62 -9.75 6.46
CA ALA A 393 -22.60 -8.74 6.71
C ALA A 393 -22.41 -7.72 5.55
N LEU A 394 -23.08 -7.94 4.42
CA LEU A 394 -23.09 -7.04 3.25
C LEU A 394 -23.74 -5.68 3.50
N ALA A 395 -24.55 -5.55 4.54
CA ALA A 395 -25.34 -4.35 4.82
C ALA A 395 -24.81 -3.50 6.00
N GLY A 396 -23.70 -3.89 6.61
CA GLY A 396 -23.11 -3.12 7.70
C GLY A 396 -22.31 -1.92 7.19
N PRO A 397 -22.35 -0.76 7.89
CA PRO A 397 -21.62 0.45 7.51
C PRO A 397 -20.09 0.35 7.67
N ASP A 398 -19.53 -0.83 7.95
CA ASP A 398 -18.19 -1.04 8.52
C ASP A 398 -17.09 -1.40 7.54
N GLY A 399 -17.21 -0.97 6.29
CA GLY A 399 -16.30 -1.30 5.20
C GLY A 399 -15.02 -0.46 5.11
N SER A 400 -14.50 0.14 6.18
CA SER A 400 -13.21 0.85 6.11
C SER A 400 -12.04 -0.12 6.20
N THR A 401 -11.29 -0.25 5.11
CA THR A 401 -10.00 -0.92 5.06
C THR A 401 -9.01 -0.23 6.01
N GLY A 402 -8.69 -0.86 7.12
CA GLY A 402 -7.61 -0.40 8.03
C GLY A 402 -8.02 0.61 9.09
N SER A 403 -9.25 1.05 9.13
CA SER A 403 -9.79 1.85 10.25
C SER A 403 -10.87 1.06 10.96
N ALA A 404 -10.81 1.12 12.26
CA ALA A 404 -11.77 0.63 13.22
C ALA A 404 -13.16 0.32 12.67
N ALA A 405 -13.72 -0.83 13.06
CA ALA A 405 -15.13 -1.15 12.84
C ALA A 405 -15.98 0.06 13.26
N ALA A 406 -16.80 0.58 12.36
CA ALA A 406 -17.67 1.67 12.70
C ALA A 406 -18.72 1.14 13.68
N GLY A 407 -18.59 1.55 14.92
CA GLY A 407 -19.65 1.56 15.91
C GLY A 407 -20.78 2.52 15.48
N PRO A 408 -21.73 2.80 16.37
CA PRO A 408 -22.84 3.71 16.08
C PRO A 408 -22.30 5.00 15.45
N GLN A 409 -22.88 5.41 14.33
CA GLN A 409 -22.41 6.51 13.47
C GLN A 409 -22.17 7.78 14.30
N HIS A 410 -20.92 8.01 14.69
CA HIS A 410 -20.49 9.34 15.07
C HIS A 410 -20.54 10.20 13.80
N GLY A 411 -21.32 11.28 13.82
CA GLY A 411 -21.55 12.10 12.64
C GLY A 411 -20.23 12.50 11.96
N THR A 412 -20.03 12.09 10.72
CA THR A 412 -18.83 12.41 9.94
C THR A 412 -18.88 13.87 9.51
N THR A 413 -17.78 14.59 9.66
CA THR A 413 -17.64 15.96 9.13
C THR A 413 -17.48 15.89 7.61
N LEU A 414 -17.85 16.97 6.88
CA LEU A 414 -17.60 17.07 5.43
C LEU A 414 -16.12 16.82 5.09
N MET A 415 -15.20 17.25 5.94
CA MET A 415 -13.77 17.05 5.73
C MET A 415 -13.39 15.57 5.85
N GLN A 416 -13.94 14.83 6.81
CA GLN A 416 -13.72 13.38 6.91
C GLN A 416 -14.22 12.64 5.68
N GLU A 417 -15.37 13.07 5.12
CA GLU A 417 -15.85 12.50 3.85
C GLU A 417 -14.89 12.78 2.69
N VAL A 418 -14.39 14.03 2.54
CA VAL A 418 -13.43 14.39 1.49
C VAL A 418 -12.14 13.56 1.61
N VAL A 419 -11.62 13.37 2.83
CA VAL A 419 -10.39 12.57 3.07
C VAL A 419 -10.55 11.13 2.65
N LYS A 420 -11.71 10.50 2.89
CA LYS A 420 -11.98 9.13 2.42
C LYS A 420 -11.82 8.99 0.89
N TYR A 421 -12.32 9.98 0.12
CA TYR A 421 -12.14 9.97 -1.33
C TYR A 421 -10.71 10.29 -1.75
N LEU A 422 -10.03 11.19 -1.04
CA LEU A 422 -8.64 11.55 -1.29
C LEU A 422 -7.72 10.33 -1.13
N ASP A 423 -7.91 9.54 -0.06
CA ASP A 423 -7.11 8.36 0.25
C ASP A 423 -7.19 7.26 -0.83
N VAL A 424 -8.35 7.16 -1.49
CA VAL A 424 -8.56 6.14 -2.53
C VAL A 424 -8.32 6.66 -3.95
N ALA A 425 -8.32 7.97 -4.17
CA ALA A 425 -8.29 8.57 -5.51
C ALA A 425 -7.04 8.18 -6.31
N GLY A 426 -5.86 8.17 -5.68
CA GLY A 426 -4.62 7.74 -6.34
C GLY A 426 -4.68 6.29 -6.83
N PHE A 427 -5.20 5.40 -5.99
CA PHE A 427 -5.43 4.00 -6.36
C PHE A 427 -6.42 3.86 -7.52
N LEU A 428 -7.53 4.60 -7.48
CA LEU A 428 -8.58 4.56 -8.50
C LEU A 428 -8.09 5.10 -9.86
N LEU A 429 -7.27 6.15 -9.85
CA LEU A 429 -6.65 6.68 -11.07
C LEU A 429 -5.69 5.66 -11.71
N LEU A 430 -4.90 4.95 -10.90
CA LEU A 430 -4.07 3.86 -11.41
C LEU A 430 -4.91 2.69 -11.91
N LEU A 431 -5.97 2.32 -11.17
CA LEU A 431 -6.89 1.22 -11.51
C LEU A 431 -7.60 1.48 -12.84
N LEU A 432 -7.98 2.72 -13.14
CA LEU A 432 -8.57 3.10 -14.42
C LEU A 432 -7.70 2.66 -15.59
N PHE A 433 -6.43 3.02 -15.57
CA PHE A 433 -5.50 2.62 -16.63
C PHE A 433 -5.15 1.12 -16.59
N THR A 434 -5.17 0.52 -15.40
CA THR A 434 -4.99 -0.93 -15.23
C THR A 434 -6.12 -1.71 -15.90
N ILE A 435 -7.37 -1.28 -15.75
CA ILE A 435 -8.53 -1.91 -16.42
C ILE A 435 -8.39 -1.79 -17.94
N VAL A 436 -8.05 -0.60 -18.45
CA VAL A 436 -7.79 -0.40 -19.89
C VAL A 436 -6.67 -1.31 -20.39
N GLY A 437 -5.56 -1.39 -19.63
CA GLY A 437 -4.43 -2.26 -19.97
C GLY A 437 -4.79 -3.74 -19.92
N SER A 438 -5.62 -4.15 -18.96
CA SER A 438 -6.14 -5.53 -18.88
C SER A 438 -6.97 -5.89 -20.11
N MET A 439 -7.88 -4.98 -20.53
CA MET A 439 -8.66 -5.18 -21.76
C MET A 439 -7.75 -5.26 -22.99
N TYR A 440 -6.71 -4.42 -23.07
CA TYR A 440 -5.73 -4.48 -24.15
C TYR A 440 -4.99 -5.83 -24.19
N ILE A 441 -4.63 -6.38 -23.03
CA ILE A 441 -3.98 -7.70 -22.92
C ILE A 441 -4.93 -8.83 -23.34
N LEU A 442 -6.25 -8.69 -23.15
CA LEU A 442 -7.25 -9.67 -23.59
C LEU A 442 -7.38 -9.79 -25.13
N ARG A 443 -6.69 -8.95 -25.90
CA ARG A 443 -6.53 -9.19 -27.35
C ARG A 443 -5.54 -10.33 -27.54
N ARG A 444 -5.93 -11.31 -28.39
CA ARG A 444 -5.12 -12.51 -28.63
C ARG A 444 -3.66 -12.22 -28.99
N GLU A 445 -3.43 -11.19 -29.77
CA GLU A 445 -2.09 -10.77 -30.23
C GLU A 445 -1.20 -10.20 -29.12
N ASN A 446 -1.79 -9.75 -27.99
CA ASN A 446 -1.11 -9.11 -26.87
C ASN A 446 -1.04 -10.03 -25.64
N ALA A 447 -1.82 -11.13 -25.65
CA ALA A 447 -1.84 -12.09 -24.55
C ALA A 447 -0.60 -12.97 -24.61
N SER A 448 0.35 -12.74 -23.73
CA SER A 448 1.49 -13.61 -23.48
C SER A 448 1.40 -14.20 -22.07
N HIS A 449 2.18 -15.22 -21.76
CA HIS A 449 2.19 -15.77 -20.40
C HIS A 449 2.51 -14.70 -19.35
N ALA A 450 3.50 -13.84 -19.59
CA ALA A 450 3.89 -12.76 -18.68
C ALA A 450 2.78 -11.71 -18.50
N THR A 451 2.21 -11.18 -19.61
CA THR A 451 1.18 -10.13 -19.53
C THR A 451 -0.10 -10.64 -18.90
N PHE A 452 -0.51 -11.87 -19.24
CA PHE A 452 -1.72 -12.47 -18.70
C PHE A 452 -1.56 -12.86 -17.23
N THR A 453 -0.37 -13.31 -16.80
CA THR A 453 -0.04 -13.47 -15.37
C THR A 453 -0.27 -12.19 -14.59
N GLY A 454 0.19 -11.05 -15.11
CA GLY A 454 -0.06 -9.75 -14.49
C GLY A 454 -1.55 -9.45 -14.29
N VAL A 455 -2.39 -9.72 -15.29
CA VAL A 455 -3.85 -9.53 -15.20
C VAL A 455 -4.46 -10.46 -14.14
N VAL A 456 -4.15 -11.76 -14.21
CA VAL A 456 -4.69 -12.75 -13.25
C VAL A 456 -4.23 -12.42 -11.82
N ALA A 457 -2.97 -12.03 -11.63
CA ALA A 457 -2.44 -11.62 -10.33
C ALA A 457 -3.15 -10.38 -9.79
N THR A 458 -3.34 -9.36 -10.64
CA THR A 458 -4.06 -8.15 -10.24
C THR A 458 -5.49 -8.48 -9.81
N VAL A 459 -6.23 -9.29 -10.59
CA VAL A 459 -7.59 -9.71 -10.25
C VAL A 459 -7.60 -10.53 -8.95
N ALA A 460 -6.71 -11.50 -8.80
CA ALA A 460 -6.60 -12.29 -7.57
C ALA A 460 -6.35 -11.40 -6.35
N MET A 461 -5.37 -10.49 -6.43
CA MET A 461 -5.07 -9.55 -5.33
C MET A 461 -6.24 -8.60 -5.03
N LEU A 462 -6.98 -8.12 -6.06
CA LEU A 462 -8.20 -7.31 -5.85
C LEU A 462 -9.28 -8.10 -5.10
N VAL A 463 -9.39 -9.42 -5.33
CA VAL A 463 -10.31 -10.28 -4.56
C VAL A 463 -9.88 -10.34 -3.09
N PHE A 464 -8.56 -10.44 -2.79
CA PHE A 464 -8.08 -10.40 -1.41
C PHE A 464 -8.30 -9.04 -0.74
N VAL A 465 -8.14 -7.95 -1.47
CA VAL A 465 -8.27 -6.57 -0.94
C VAL A 465 -9.74 -6.16 -0.78
N PHE A 466 -10.60 -6.48 -1.73
CA PHE A 466 -11.99 -6.01 -1.76
C PHE A 466 -13.00 -7.14 -1.69
N GLY A 467 -12.78 -8.25 -2.38
CA GLY A 467 -13.72 -9.36 -2.46
C GLY A 467 -13.97 -10.00 -1.09
N PHE A 468 -12.93 -10.51 -0.45
CA PHE A 468 -13.07 -11.14 0.86
C PHE A 468 -13.60 -10.21 1.95
N PRO A 469 -13.17 -8.94 2.08
CA PRO A 469 -13.77 -8.00 3.03
C PRO A 469 -15.26 -7.75 2.83
N LEU A 470 -15.78 -7.81 1.60
CA LEU A 470 -17.21 -7.71 1.34
C LEU A 470 -18.02 -8.86 1.99
N PHE A 471 -17.40 -10.02 2.17
CA PHE A 471 -17.97 -11.17 2.87
C PHE A 471 -17.60 -11.21 4.36
N GLY A 472 -17.07 -10.12 4.92
CA GLY A 472 -16.66 -10.04 6.33
C GLY A 472 -15.30 -10.69 6.63
N ILE A 473 -14.61 -11.25 5.62
CA ILE A 473 -13.31 -11.92 5.78
C ILE A 473 -12.19 -10.87 5.73
N ARG A 474 -11.77 -10.37 6.90
CA ARG A 474 -10.69 -9.37 7.02
C ARG A 474 -9.35 -9.96 7.47
N THR A 475 -9.30 -11.25 7.66
CA THR A 475 -8.19 -12.07 8.15
C THR A 475 -6.90 -11.87 7.37
N PHE A 476 -7.01 -11.62 6.07
CA PHE A 476 -5.88 -11.46 5.16
C PHE A 476 -5.20 -10.08 5.24
N VAL A 477 -5.60 -9.23 6.20
CA VAL A 477 -5.04 -7.89 6.44
C VAL A 477 -4.95 -7.08 5.12
N PRO A 478 -6.11 -6.73 4.52
CA PRO A 478 -6.16 -6.16 3.16
C PRO A 478 -5.31 -4.89 3.00
N GLY A 479 -5.14 -4.07 4.05
CA GLY A 479 -4.29 -2.87 4.02
C GLY A 479 -2.84 -3.14 3.62
N ARG A 480 -2.30 -4.33 3.93
CA ARG A 480 -0.90 -4.70 3.61
C ARG A 480 -0.70 -5.07 2.13
N TRP A 481 -1.76 -5.35 1.39
CA TRP A 481 -1.70 -5.79 0.00
C TRP A 481 -1.56 -4.66 -1.01
N PHE A 482 -2.00 -3.43 -0.67
CA PHE A 482 -2.10 -2.34 -1.64
C PHE A 482 -0.79 -2.00 -2.34
N ALA A 483 0.34 -1.94 -1.63
CA ALA A 483 1.63 -1.65 -2.25
C ALA A 483 2.14 -2.78 -3.15
N PHE A 484 1.84 -4.04 -2.78
CA PHE A 484 2.15 -5.21 -3.62
C PHE A 484 1.27 -5.25 -4.86
N LEU A 485 -0.02 -5.02 -4.71
CA LEU A 485 -1.02 -4.94 -5.80
C LEU A 485 -0.69 -3.79 -6.77
N ALA A 486 -0.25 -2.65 -6.25
CA ALA A 486 0.10 -1.49 -7.07
C ALA A 486 1.24 -1.78 -8.08
N ALA A 487 2.13 -2.75 -7.80
CA ALA A 487 3.22 -3.07 -8.70
C ALA A 487 2.76 -3.72 -10.04
N PRO A 488 2.04 -4.84 -10.06
CA PRO A 488 1.47 -5.37 -11.31
C PRO A 488 0.46 -4.39 -11.93
N MET A 489 -0.30 -3.63 -11.12
CA MET A 489 -1.20 -2.60 -11.64
C MET A 489 -0.43 -1.52 -12.42
N ALA A 490 0.68 -1.01 -11.92
CA ALA A 490 1.48 0.01 -12.60
C ALA A 490 2.06 -0.51 -13.94
N VAL A 491 2.49 -1.77 -13.97
CA VAL A 491 2.95 -2.44 -15.20
C VAL A 491 1.84 -2.50 -16.24
N ILE A 492 0.64 -2.95 -15.85
CA ILE A 492 -0.52 -3.08 -16.74
C ILE A 492 -1.05 -1.70 -17.14
N ALA A 493 -1.08 -0.74 -16.21
CA ALA A 493 -1.49 0.63 -16.48
C ALA A 493 -0.62 1.29 -17.56
N ALA A 494 0.68 1.00 -17.57
CA ALA A 494 1.59 1.49 -18.61
C ALA A 494 1.19 0.98 -20.01
N LEU A 495 0.77 -0.28 -20.13
CA LEU A 495 0.21 -0.82 -21.37
C LEU A 495 -1.11 -0.13 -21.75
N GLY A 496 -1.96 0.15 -20.76
CA GLY A 496 -3.23 0.86 -20.93
C GLY A 496 -3.05 2.30 -21.43
N VAL A 497 -2.15 3.05 -20.79
CA VAL A 497 -1.83 4.42 -21.21
C VAL A 497 -1.21 4.44 -22.61
N ALA A 498 -0.25 3.54 -22.89
CA ALA A 498 0.35 3.40 -24.22
C ALA A 498 -0.70 3.14 -25.30
N PHE A 499 -1.67 2.26 -25.03
CA PHE A 499 -2.78 1.97 -25.92
C PHE A 499 -3.69 3.20 -26.13
N LEU A 500 -4.09 3.89 -25.07
CA LEU A 500 -4.94 5.08 -25.16
C LEU A 500 -4.27 6.19 -25.97
N VAL A 501 -3.01 6.47 -25.67
CA VAL A 501 -2.24 7.50 -26.35
C VAL A 501 -2.11 7.22 -27.84
N LYS A 502 -1.90 5.97 -28.23
CA LYS A 502 -1.76 5.57 -29.64
C LYS A 502 -3.08 5.67 -30.41
N ASN A 503 -4.22 5.46 -29.76
CA ASN A 503 -5.51 5.25 -30.42
C ASN A 503 -6.54 6.36 -30.20
N LEU A 504 -6.40 7.19 -29.15
CA LEU A 504 -7.28 8.36 -28.95
C LEU A 504 -6.87 9.52 -29.85
N THR A 505 -7.80 10.48 -30.06
CA THR A 505 -7.43 11.73 -30.75
C THR A 505 -6.36 12.49 -29.95
N PRO A 506 -5.44 13.24 -30.59
CA PRO A 506 -4.37 13.95 -29.88
C PRO A 506 -4.88 14.86 -28.76
N ARG A 507 -6.00 15.55 -28.99
CA ARG A 507 -6.62 16.43 -27.99
C ARG A 507 -7.10 15.67 -26.78
N THR A 508 -7.81 14.56 -26.98
CA THR A 508 -8.32 13.72 -25.88
C THR A 508 -7.17 13.09 -25.10
N ALA A 509 -6.14 12.59 -25.79
CA ALA A 509 -4.96 12.02 -25.14
C ALA A 509 -4.22 13.07 -24.28
N VAL A 510 -3.99 14.28 -24.80
CA VAL A 510 -3.34 15.37 -24.05
C VAL A 510 -4.15 15.75 -22.82
N VAL A 511 -5.47 15.94 -22.95
CA VAL A 511 -6.34 16.29 -21.81
C VAL A 511 -6.29 15.20 -20.73
N LEU A 512 -6.37 13.92 -21.11
CA LEU A 512 -6.30 12.80 -20.19
C LEU A 512 -4.96 12.77 -19.43
N LEU A 513 -3.84 12.94 -20.14
CA LEU A 513 -2.51 12.95 -19.56
C LEU A 513 -2.27 14.17 -18.66
N LEU A 514 -2.77 15.35 -19.04
CA LEU A 514 -2.69 16.56 -18.21
C LEU A 514 -3.49 16.38 -16.91
N LEU A 515 -4.72 15.88 -17.00
CA LEU A 515 -5.54 15.60 -15.82
C LEU A 515 -4.83 14.62 -14.88
N PHE A 516 -4.24 13.55 -15.44
CA PHE A 516 -3.49 12.59 -14.64
C PHE A 516 -2.21 13.20 -14.03
N THR A 517 -1.47 14.00 -14.81
CA THR A 517 -0.25 14.69 -14.34
C THR A 517 -0.53 15.59 -13.15
N VAL A 518 -1.68 16.26 -13.12
CA VAL A 518 -2.06 17.15 -12.00
C VAL A 518 -2.69 16.34 -10.86
N ALA A 519 -3.70 15.53 -11.16
CA ALA A 519 -4.50 14.88 -10.13
C ALA A 519 -3.70 13.82 -9.37
N PHE A 520 -2.96 12.94 -10.07
CA PHE A 520 -2.32 11.78 -9.43
C PHE A 520 -1.27 12.18 -8.38
N PRO A 521 -0.26 13.04 -8.67
CA PRO A 521 0.70 13.45 -7.65
C PRO A 521 0.06 14.24 -6.49
N THR A 522 -0.98 15.03 -6.77
CA THR A 522 -1.69 15.81 -5.73
C THR A 522 -2.40 14.89 -4.73
N VAL A 523 -3.23 13.99 -5.22
CA VAL A 523 -4.00 13.11 -4.33
C VAL A 523 -3.10 12.13 -3.58
N THR A 524 -2.01 11.65 -4.22
CA THR A 524 -1.08 10.72 -3.56
C THR A 524 -0.20 11.40 -2.52
N ALA A 525 0.17 12.67 -2.70
CA ALA A 525 0.94 13.43 -1.72
C ALA A 525 0.15 13.76 -0.45
N LEU A 526 -1.17 13.94 -0.58
CA LEU A 526 -2.06 14.31 0.54
C LEU A 526 -2.74 13.09 1.20
N ALA A 527 -2.61 11.89 0.62
CA ALA A 527 -3.23 10.68 1.15
C ALA A 527 -2.64 10.30 2.52
N SER A 528 -3.51 9.88 3.46
CA SER A 528 -3.15 9.56 4.85
C SER A 528 -2.06 8.49 4.96
N HIS A 529 -2.01 7.54 4.06
CA HIS A 529 -0.98 6.51 4.03
C HIS A 529 0.44 7.04 3.82
N GLY A 530 0.62 8.11 3.05
CA GLY A 530 1.93 8.73 2.81
C GLY A 530 2.34 9.77 3.85
N THR A 531 1.49 10.09 4.82
CA THR A 531 1.61 11.24 5.73
C THR A 531 1.55 10.87 7.21
N LEU A 532 1.89 9.62 7.56
CA LEU A 532 1.75 9.06 8.91
C LEU A 532 2.47 9.85 10.02
N ASP A 533 3.58 10.52 9.68
CA ASP A 533 4.37 11.32 10.62
C ASP A 533 3.78 12.71 10.85
N SER A 534 3.23 13.32 9.83
CA SER A 534 2.74 14.70 9.84
C SER A 534 1.50 14.85 8.94
N PRO A 535 0.32 14.36 9.38
CA PRO A 535 -0.89 14.42 8.56
C PRO A 535 -1.26 15.86 8.19
N PRO A 536 -1.43 16.21 6.90
CA PRO A 536 -1.80 17.57 6.48
C PRO A 536 -3.22 17.96 6.90
N LEU A 537 -4.09 16.97 7.09
CA LEU A 537 -5.48 17.11 7.51
C LEU A 537 -5.64 16.46 8.90
N ALA A 538 -4.89 17.01 9.87
CA ALA A 538 -4.71 16.41 11.19
C ALA A 538 -6.01 16.13 11.97
N ASP A 539 -7.05 16.94 11.77
CA ASP A 539 -8.38 16.78 12.37
C ASP A 539 -9.13 15.51 11.89
N THR A 540 -8.67 14.90 10.81
CA THR A 540 -9.29 13.71 10.20
C THR A 540 -8.34 12.51 10.08
N GLN A 541 -7.05 12.72 10.34
CA GLN A 541 -5.99 11.72 10.16
C GLN A 541 -5.19 11.54 11.44
N THR A 542 -4.89 10.28 11.80
CA THR A 542 -4.10 9.95 12.99
C THR A 542 -2.61 10.07 12.69
N ARG A 543 -1.86 10.72 13.60
CA ARG A 543 -0.40 10.76 13.56
C ARG A 543 0.21 9.54 14.24
N TYR A 544 1.17 8.91 13.59
CA TYR A 544 1.94 7.76 14.08
C TYR A 544 3.43 8.08 14.32
N SER A 545 3.77 9.36 14.44
CA SER A 545 5.06 9.85 14.94
C SER A 545 4.88 10.50 16.31
N TYR A 546 5.99 10.84 16.95
CA TYR A 546 5.99 11.41 18.30
C TYR A 546 6.94 12.60 18.34
N THR A 547 6.75 13.52 19.29
CA THR A 547 7.71 14.58 19.62
C THR A 547 8.72 14.10 20.65
N ASP A 548 9.84 14.79 20.80
CA ASP A 548 10.81 14.52 21.87
C ASP A 548 10.15 14.59 23.26
N ALA A 549 9.25 15.57 23.47
CA ALA A 549 8.51 15.72 24.71
C ALA A 549 7.53 14.55 24.95
N GLU A 550 6.85 14.06 23.89
CA GLU A 550 6.01 12.86 23.99
C GLU A 550 6.84 11.62 24.36
N LEU A 551 8.02 11.43 23.73
CA LEU A 551 8.89 10.31 24.06
C LEU A 551 9.53 10.42 25.45
N ALA A 552 9.91 11.62 25.91
CA ALA A 552 10.43 11.83 27.25
C ALA A 552 9.35 11.60 28.33
N ALA A 553 8.10 11.94 28.03
CA ALA A 553 6.99 11.73 28.96
C ALA A 553 6.75 10.26 29.31
N THR A 554 7.04 9.31 28.39
CA THR A 554 6.81 7.87 28.68
C THR A 554 7.65 7.41 29.87
N GLY A 555 8.96 7.72 29.90
CA GLY A 555 9.84 7.36 31.01
C GLY A 555 9.45 8.07 32.30
N THR A 556 9.22 9.40 32.24
CA THR A 556 8.83 10.16 33.44
C THR A 556 7.51 9.66 34.08
N ILE A 557 6.53 9.33 33.21
CA ILE A 557 5.24 8.81 33.71
C ILE A 557 5.40 7.40 34.28
N ALA A 558 6.23 6.55 33.66
CA ALA A 558 6.53 5.22 34.19
C ALA A 558 7.21 5.29 35.59
N ASP A 559 8.09 6.27 35.81
CA ASP A 559 8.72 6.51 37.12
C ASP A 559 7.73 7.02 38.19
N ILE A 560 6.77 7.87 37.79
CA ILE A 560 5.76 8.45 38.70
C ILE A 560 4.69 7.40 39.08
N GLN A 561 4.26 6.62 38.10
CA GLN A 561 3.23 5.61 38.26
C GLN A 561 3.80 4.25 37.83
N PRO A 562 4.49 3.54 38.78
CA PRO A 562 5.03 2.24 38.45
C PRO A 562 3.91 1.25 38.08
N ASP A 563 4.32 0.21 37.40
CA ASP A 563 3.45 -0.82 36.83
C ASP A 563 2.42 -1.33 37.87
N ASN A 564 1.15 -1.11 37.55
CA ASN A 564 0.03 -1.63 38.34
C ASN A 564 -1.01 -2.22 37.39
N GLU A 565 -1.02 -3.55 37.24
CA GLU A 565 -1.99 -4.25 36.39
C GLU A 565 -3.45 -3.96 36.78
N GLU A 566 -3.72 -3.63 38.07
CA GLU A 566 -5.06 -3.31 38.58
C GLU A 566 -5.52 -1.89 38.19
N ALA A 567 -4.57 -0.95 37.91
CA ALA A 567 -4.85 0.43 37.51
C ALA A 567 -4.01 0.85 36.31
N PRO A 568 -4.21 0.25 35.14
CA PRO A 568 -3.40 0.56 33.94
C PRO A 568 -3.61 1.99 33.47
N LEU A 569 -2.59 2.55 32.81
CA LEU A 569 -2.68 3.81 32.10
C LEU A 569 -3.57 3.68 30.87
N HIS A 570 -4.26 4.75 30.50
CA HIS A 570 -5.09 4.81 29.31
C HIS A 570 -4.67 5.98 28.41
N THR A 571 -4.46 5.70 27.12
CA THR A 571 -4.10 6.72 26.12
C THR A 571 -4.64 6.34 24.74
N ASP A 572 -4.34 7.11 23.69
CA ASP A 572 -4.68 6.72 22.33
C ASP A 572 -3.81 5.54 21.85
N HIS A 573 -4.38 4.73 20.97
CA HIS A 573 -3.77 3.45 20.55
C HIS A 573 -2.31 3.57 20.04
N PRO A 574 -1.92 4.54 19.20
CA PRO A 574 -0.51 4.64 18.80
C PRO A 574 0.44 4.84 19.97
N TYR A 575 0.10 5.71 20.90
CA TYR A 575 0.95 6.04 22.05
C TYR A 575 0.99 4.91 23.09
N GLN A 576 -0.07 4.14 23.22
CA GLN A 576 -0.10 2.91 24.00
C GLN A 576 1.07 1.99 23.67
N THR A 577 1.33 1.75 22.36
CA THR A 577 2.41 0.86 21.94
C THR A 577 3.79 1.40 22.33
N VAL A 578 3.99 2.72 22.32
CA VAL A 578 5.28 3.31 22.72
C VAL A 578 5.55 3.07 24.19
N PHE A 579 4.57 3.29 25.07
CA PHE A 579 4.70 2.99 26.50
C PHE A 579 5.04 1.52 26.73
N ASP A 580 4.22 0.63 26.17
CA ASP A 580 4.39 -0.81 26.34
C ASP A 580 5.77 -1.30 25.85
N ARG A 581 6.28 -0.75 24.75
CA ARG A 581 7.52 -1.22 24.12
C ARG A 581 8.79 -0.52 24.59
N ARG A 582 8.70 0.69 25.13
CA ARG A 582 9.86 1.38 25.71
C ARG A 582 10.03 1.13 27.19
N GLU A 583 8.92 1.22 27.93
CA GLU A 583 8.96 1.22 29.39
C GLU A 583 8.50 -0.12 29.99
N GLY A 584 7.94 -1.04 29.17
CA GLY A 584 7.37 -2.30 29.66
C GLY A 584 6.09 -2.12 30.48
N GLN A 585 5.50 -0.93 30.45
CA GLN A 585 4.34 -0.58 31.25
C GLN A 585 3.03 -0.94 30.54
N PRO A 586 2.11 -1.67 31.19
CA PRO A 586 0.82 -2.02 30.60
C PRO A 586 -0.06 -0.78 30.45
N VAL A 587 -0.44 -0.50 29.22
CA VAL A 587 -1.26 0.65 28.84
C VAL A 587 -2.44 0.17 28.00
N LYS A 588 -3.62 0.71 28.24
CA LYS A 588 -4.84 0.40 27.48
C LYS A 588 -5.26 1.55 26.56
N ALA A 589 -6.04 1.22 25.56
CA ALA A 589 -6.66 2.26 24.73
C ALA A 589 -7.71 3.03 25.54
N MET A 590 -7.66 4.36 25.48
CA MET A 590 -8.61 5.25 26.14
C MET A 590 -10.03 5.02 25.55
N THR A 591 -11.02 4.92 26.43
CA THR A 591 -12.43 4.85 26.05
C THR A 591 -13.06 6.23 26.18
N VAL A 592 -13.71 6.70 25.11
CA VAL A 592 -14.35 8.02 25.05
C VAL A 592 -15.83 7.84 24.71
N THR A 593 -16.71 8.47 25.50
CA THR A 593 -18.16 8.45 25.29
C THR A 593 -18.69 9.87 25.35
N ASN A 594 -19.47 10.26 24.35
CA ASN A 594 -20.00 11.63 24.24
C ASN A 594 -18.91 12.73 24.35
N GLY A 595 -17.72 12.45 23.86
CA GLY A 595 -16.59 13.37 23.88
C GLY A 595 -15.84 13.45 25.22
N THR A 596 -16.17 12.65 26.21
CA THR A 596 -15.45 12.59 27.51
C THR A 596 -14.89 11.19 27.76
N ALA A 597 -13.75 11.11 28.45
CA ALA A 597 -13.18 9.83 28.87
C ALA A 597 -14.15 9.17 29.89
N SER A 598 -14.61 7.95 29.55
CA SER A 598 -15.81 7.35 30.15
C SER A 598 -15.58 6.57 31.45
N THR A 599 -14.35 6.40 31.92
CA THR A 599 -14.04 5.55 33.07
C THR A 599 -13.63 6.39 34.27
N ALA A 600 -14.37 6.21 35.36
CA ALA A 600 -14.26 7.07 36.56
C ALA A 600 -12.94 6.94 37.32
N ASN A 601 -12.28 5.76 37.29
CA ASN A 601 -11.13 5.43 38.12
C ASN A 601 -9.84 5.16 37.32
N GLU A 602 -9.73 5.65 36.09
CA GLU A 602 -8.56 5.39 35.25
C GLU A 602 -7.63 6.60 35.19
N THR A 603 -6.33 6.32 35.18
CA THR A 603 -5.33 7.35 34.86
C THR A 603 -5.25 7.54 33.32
N ILE A 604 -5.47 8.75 32.90
CA ILE A 604 -5.48 9.13 31.48
C ILE A 604 -4.18 9.86 31.13
N VAL A 605 -3.54 9.45 30.05
CA VAL A 605 -2.41 10.15 29.44
C VAL A 605 -2.88 10.74 28.11
N HIS A 606 -2.99 12.07 28.07
CA HIS A 606 -3.47 12.84 26.95
C HIS A 606 -2.32 13.54 26.25
N ARG A 607 -2.22 13.41 24.90
CA ARG A 607 -1.28 14.17 24.07
C ARG A 607 -1.94 15.42 23.52
N THR A 608 -1.22 16.56 23.52
CA THR A 608 -1.72 17.82 22.96
C THR A 608 -2.15 17.67 21.48
N TYR A 609 -1.51 16.77 20.73
CA TYR A 609 -1.92 16.42 19.37
C TYR A 609 -3.40 16.01 19.27
N GLN A 610 -3.93 15.29 20.27
CA GLN A 610 -5.32 14.83 20.26
C GLN A 610 -6.36 15.96 20.27
N GLN A 611 -5.98 17.17 20.63
CA GLN A 611 -6.87 18.36 20.53
C GLN A 611 -6.98 18.90 19.10
N LYS A 612 -5.91 18.77 18.32
CA LYS A 612 -5.78 19.32 16.96
C LYS A 612 -5.91 18.26 15.88
N GLY A 613 -5.77 16.98 16.24
CA GLY A 613 -5.74 15.86 15.35
C GLY A 613 -6.64 14.73 15.82
N ALA A 614 -6.85 13.76 14.93
CA ALA A 614 -7.64 12.58 15.23
C ALA A 614 -6.91 11.66 16.22
N ALA A 615 -7.52 11.41 17.38
CA ALA A 615 -7.10 10.38 18.32
C ALA A 615 -7.72 9.03 17.93
N TYR A 616 -6.96 7.95 18.07
CA TYR A 616 -7.49 6.59 17.86
C TYR A 616 -7.89 6.01 19.22
N VAL A 617 -9.19 6.08 19.52
CA VAL A 617 -9.78 5.69 20.80
C VAL A 617 -10.90 4.67 20.61
N ARG A 618 -11.46 4.15 21.72
CA ARG A 618 -12.61 3.22 21.69
C ARG A 618 -13.85 3.89 22.26
N ASP A 619 -15.02 3.43 21.82
CA ASP A 619 -16.28 3.71 22.50
C ASP A 619 -16.59 2.67 23.59
N THR A 620 -17.69 2.84 24.35
CA THR A 620 -18.11 1.91 25.39
C THR A 620 -18.49 0.52 24.89
N ALA A 621 -18.80 0.37 23.60
CA ALA A 621 -19.05 -0.91 22.97
C ALA A 621 -17.75 -1.57 22.46
N GLY A 622 -16.59 -0.91 22.63
CA GLY A 622 -15.28 -1.39 22.20
C GLY A 622 -14.94 -1.08 20.74
N PHE A 623 -15.79 -0.35 20.01
CA PHE A 623 -15.52 0.06 18.65
C PHE A 623 -14.53 1.22 18.62
N ALA A 624 -13.52 1.11 17.78
CA ALA A 624 -12.53 2.15 17.58
C ALA A 624 -13.06 3.26 16.66
N TYR A 625 -12.75 4.52 16.96
CA TYR A 625 -13.07 5.68 16.16
C TYR A 625 -12.03 6.80 16.33
N GLN A 626 -12.09 7.83 15.54
CA GLN A 626 -11.05 8.85 15.44
C GLN A 626 -11.62 10.26 15.70
N PRO A 627 -11.95 10.63 16.95
CA PRO A 627 -12.36 11.96 17.32
C PRO A 627 -11.17 12.86 17.62
N SER A 628 -11.38 14.19 17.64
CA SER A 628 -10.53 15.09 18.42
C SER A 628 -10.94 15.02 19.89
N VAL A 629 -9.97 14.97 20.80
CA VAL A 629 -10.19 14.92 22.25
C VAL A 629 -9.41 16.03 22.90
N SER A 630 -10.08 16.98 23.54
CA SER A 630 -9.42 18.04 24.30
C SER A 630 -8.90 17.53 25.63
N GLN A 631 -7.89 18.21 26.19
CA GLN A 631 -7.38 17.91 27.53
C GLN A 631 -8.52 17.99 28.58
N GLN A 632 -9.41 18.96 28.46
CA GLN A 632 -10.55 19.10 29.40
C GLN A 632 -11.53 17.93 29.30
N GLN A 633 -11.71 17.35 28.12
CA GLN A 633 -12.54 16.16 27.93
C GLN A 633 -11.85 14.89 28.47
N ALA A 634 -10.54 14.79 28.27
CA ALA A 634 -9.74 13.67 28.80
C ALA A 634 -9.62 13.72 30.32
N CYS A 635 -9.35 14.90 30.88
CA CYS A 635 -9.14 15.16 32.29
C CYS A 635 -10.41 15.72 32.99
N SER A 636 -11.61 15.36 32.51
CA SER A 636 -12.87 15.83 33.08
C SER A 636 -13.24 15.14 34.38
N GLY A 637 -14.11 15.77 35.19
CA GLY A 637 -14.70 15.20 36.39
C GLY A 637 -13.80 15.31 37.62
N THR A 638 -13.51 14.19 38.26
CA THR A 638 -12.76 14.11 39.54
C THR A 638 -11.28 13.83 39.35
N ARG A 639 -10.71 14.17 38.19
CA ARG A 639 -9.31 13.93 37.90
C ARG A 639 -8.48 15.20 38.04
N ASP A 640 -7.37 15.06 38.77
CA ASP A 640 -6.35 16.11 38.86
C ASP A 640 -5.21 15.87 37.87
N VAL A 641 -4.61 16.95 37.39
CA VAL A 641 -3.40 16.91 36.57
C VAL A 641 -2.22 16.60 37.51
N THR A 642 -1.61 15.43 37.35
CA THR A 642 -0.47 14.97 38.13
C THR A 642 0.87 15.13 37.42
N TYR A 643 0.84 15.25 36.07
CA TYR A 643 2.02 15.53 35.26
C TYR A 643 1.64 16.34 34.03
N SER A 644 2.52 17.26 33.63
CA SER A 644 2.43 17.94 32.33
C SER A 644 3.80 18.47 31.89
N ASN A 645 4.15 18.25 30.61
CA ASN A 645 5.34 18.85 29.99
C ASN A 645 5.00 19.74 28.77
N GLY A 646 3.73 20.10 28.60
CA GLY A 646 3.22 20.90 27.49
C GLY A 646 2.68 20.06 26.32
N ASP A 647 3.32 18.95 25.97
CA ASP A 647 2.88 18.03 24.90
C ASP A 647 2.05 16.85 25.43
N VAL A 648 2.29 16.46 26.67
CA VAL A 648 1.62 15.34 27.33
C VAL A 648 1.12 15.78 28.71
N THR A 649 -0.11 15.40 29.03
CA THR A 649 -0.73 15.62 30.35
C THR A 649 -1.23 14.28 30.91
N MET A 650 -0.87 13.96 32.16
CA MET A 650 -1.41 12.83 32.88
C MET A 650 -2.43 13.30 33.93
N CYS A 651 -3.59 12.67 33.96
CA CYS A 651 -4.67 12.99 34.87
C CYS A 651 -5.05 11.73 35.67
N THR A 652 -4.98 11.81 36.98
CA THR A 652 -5.37 10.74 37.87
C THR A 652 -6.64 11.11 38.64
N THR A 653 -7.44 10.12 39.01
CA THR A 653 -8.57 10.35 39.91
C THR A 653 -8.06 10.75 41.30
N VAL A 654 -8.63 11.81 41.85
CA VAL A 654 -8.42 12.16 43.24
C VAL A 654 -8.98 11.01 44.06
N GLY A 655 -8.13 10.28 44.78
CA GLY A 655 -8.59 9.28 45.72
C GLY A 655 -9.52 9.99 46.71
N SER A 656 -10.78 9.57 46.75
CA SER A 656 -11.58 9.86 47.96
C SER A 656 -10.88 9.10 49.08
N ASP A 657 -9.94 9.76 49.76
CA ASP A 657 -9.40 9.26 51.00
C ASP A 657 -10.60 8.91 51.86
N GLY A 658 -10.84 7.60 51.97
CA GLY A 658 -11.83 7.06 52.88
C GLY A 658 -11.47 7.47 54.31
N GLY A 659 -11.94 8.66 54.66
CA GLY A 659 -12.04 9.01 56.06
C GLY A 659 -13.02 8.06 56.72
N SER A 660 -12.51 7.08 57.46
CA SER A 660 -13.23 6.39 58.51
C SER A 660 -12.43 6.47 59.79
#